data_6259db31e529455e56650e961bdf6621
#
_entry.id   6259db31e529455e56650e961bdf6621
#
_cell.length_a   1.000
_cell.length_b   1.000
_cell.length_c   1.000
_cell.angle_alpha   90.00
_cell.angle_beta   90.00
_cell.angle_gamma   90.00
#
_symmetry.space_group_name_H-M   'P 1'
#
loop_
_entity.id
_entity.type
_entity.pdbx_description
1 polymer ?
#
loop_
_entity_poly.entity_id
_entity_poly.type
_entity_poly.pdbx_seq_one_letter_code
_entity_poly.pdbx_strand_id
1 'polypeptide(L)'
;MSDQISPIKTPALSIGASVRAEHDPFVPFRKGRKAALQLAVSLWIAGGLLGVPGAAAAEEADVTISSAADAEAKATGVGAVLRKDLFNADFGAYAYSLKSGKVLQIVGGDYQQTSVFAAGYADAPGATVTGHTLTVDGGTFSEALAGGLLNNAGQASHNRLVFRGGESPLIGGGCVYSDSGTAQANNNSVVMSGGTVDDVVYGGRVLKGEACGNEVLISGGRANSVVGGVGELAANNRVTISGSSRILHTVTGGTSDGGNTTGNSVTITGGTIGSDTAGIDSVYGGNVGGLGKADNNTVTITGGTIKGCIYGGFGSEGADGNTVLITGGTIGGTACHEIYGGRASFYSASGNTVTFAGQPDTSQKPDVYGGNIISLPGEDPTRPDYTRAVIDNNTVNLLTAVTLGNLVGGHIDVIEKKHFYGSGNTLNVAATGNTAELLGGFQKLNFYLPADTAAGSTMLTVAGTAYVDNAKVGLQAQGIFTGLAPSDTVTLLQAGSFNGTLPTGSVTTKPIPTGITTVKSYDFTLSRTGNALTATLDKVNDYTTAELQDNTKSMVETRAASTTMLNGGTDLLAGQGFQQAANAAAQAAESGDGQSTARSLMPFAAIGTGKLRTESGSYVDTRSWALNAGFAKEITNRQGKLLFGPVVEYGRGSYDSYLDNGTHGQGDSSYWGVGFMAKQVNHDGLYYEGSLRGGKLKADYSGNVNTLNVNYDSSSNYLAAHLGLGKVSRLSKSNTLDCYAKYFYTRQSGDSVTMHAAGVPDEAYEFDSVSSHRLRLGLRFTHALNQRQDIYAGLAYQYEFDGEARATYNGTSTPSPSIKGSSGMMELGFRTKVSSNMDLDLSVNGWAGKQRGMNAQLGMQWKF
;
A
#
# COMPACT_ATOMS: atom_id res chain seq x y z
N MET A 1 -17.54 -57.45 -39.91
CA MET A 1 -16.15 -57.37 -40.34
C MET A 1 -15.60 -56.11 -39.65
N SER A 2 -15.18 -56.28 -38.42
CA SER A 2 -13.79 -56.57 -37.95
C SER A 2 -12.82 -55.55 -38.55
N ASP A 3 -12.16 -54.69 -37.80
CA ASP A 3 -11.21 -55.12 -36.80
C ASP A 3 -10.83 -53.99 -35.83
N GLN A 4 -10.49 -54.46 -34.65
CA GLN A 4 -9.94 -53.78 -33.49
C GLN A 4 -8.62 -53.09 -33.76
N ILE A 5 -8.34 -52.01 -33.06
CA ILE A 5 -7.03 -51.75 -32.41
C ILE A 5 -7.25 -50.97 -31.11
N SER A 6 -6.69 -51.49 -30.05
CA SER A 6 -6.69 -51.09 -28.65
C SER A 6 -5.95 -49.77 -28.32
N PRO A 7 -6.15 -49.18 -27.12
CA PRO A 7 -5.78 -47.82 -26.80
C PRO A 7 -4.39 -47.68 -26.19
N ILE A 8 -3.72 -46.61 -26.58
CA ILE A 8 -2.47 -46.11 -25.95
C ILE A 8 -2.85 -45.25 -24.76
N LYS A 9 -2.37 -45.62 -23.58
CA LYS A 9 -2.44 -44.85 -22.34
C LYS A 9 -1.62 -43.57 -22.46
N THR A 10 -2.26 -42.45 -22.27
CA THR A 10 -1.59 -41.19 -21.93
C THR A 10 -1.74 -40.90 -20.44
N PRO A 11 -0.71 -40.37 -19.74
CA PRO A 11 -0.79 -40.10 -18.32
C PRO A 11 -1.62 -38.84 -18.03
N ALA A 12 -2.47 -38.96 -17.03
CA ALA A 12 -3.27 -37.85 -16.51
C ALA A 12 -2.39 -36.76 -15.91
N LEU A 13 -2.37 -35.59 -16.54
CA LEU A 13 -1.96 -34.34 -15.86
C LEU A 13 -3.12 -33.86 -14.99
N SER A 14 -2.93 -33.92 -13.69
CA SER A 14 -3.82 -33.25 -12.73
C SER A 14 -3.68 -31.75 -12.88
N ILE A 15 -4.61 -31.12 -13.59
CA ILE A 15 -4.79 -29.68 -13.54
C ILE A 15 -5.50 -29.37 -12.22
N GLY A 16 -4.76 -28.85 -11.26
CA GLY A 16 -5.32 -28.26 -10.06
C GLY A 16 -6.29 -27.14 -10.45
N ALA A 17 -7.55 -27.33 -10.13
CA ALA A 17 -8.55 -26.29 -10.23
C ALA A 17 -8.15 -25.16 -9.25
N SER A 18 -7.61 -24.07 -9.78
CA SER A 18 -7.57 -22.84 -9.05
C SER A 18 -9.02 -22.38 -8.89
N VAL A 19 -9.55 -22.53 -7.70
CA VAL A 19 -10.79 -21.87 -7.28
C VAL A 19 -10.51 -20.37 -7.42
N ARG A 20 -11.02 -19.75 -8.49
CA ARG A 20 -11.18 -18.30 -8.55
C ARG A 20 -12.10 -17.95 -7.39
N ALA A 21 -11.57 -17.30 -6.39
CA ALA A 21 -12.39 -16.64 -5.40
C ALA A 21 -13.31 -15.68 -6.17
N GLU A 22 -14.58 -16.00 -6.24
CA GLU A 22 -15.61 -15.06 -6.69
C GLU A 22 -15.46 -13.81 -5.81
N HIS A 23 -15.17 -12.69 -6.43
CA HIS A 23 -15.18 -11.40 -5.75
C HIS A 23 -16.61 -11.18 -5.25
N ASP A 24 -16.83 -11.36 -3.97
CA ASP A 24 -18.08 -11.05 -3.28
C ASP A 24 -18.43 -9.56 -3.55
N PRO A 25 -19.51 -9.24 -4.26
CA PRO A 25 -19.89 -7.87 -4.59
C PRO A 25 -20.25 -7.02 -3.35
N PHE A 26 -20.31 -7.64 -2.17
CA PHE A 26 -20.69 -7.00 -0.90
C PHE A 26 -19.50 -6.70 0.01
N VAL A 27 -18.32 -6.40 -0.50
CA VAL A 27 -17.24 -5.91 0.35
C VAL A 27 -17.64 -4.52 0.89
N PRO A 28 -17.86 -4.33 2.20
CA PRO A 28 -18.24 -3.03 2.72
C PRO A 28 -17.11 -2.04 2.46
N PHE A 29 -17.48 -0.87 1.93
CA PHE A 29 -16.56 0.27 1.89
C PHE A 29 -16.16 0.60 3.33
N ARG A 30 -14.99 0.15 3.77
CA ARG A 30 -14.47 0.47 5.10
C ARG A 30 -14.29 1.99 5.22
N LYS A 31 -14.70 2.57 6.37
CA LYS A 31 -14.33 3.95 6.74
C LYS A 31 -12.82 4.20 6.58
N GLY A 32 -11.97 3.19 6.85
CA GLY A 32 -10.53 3.24 6.61
C GLY A 32 -10.13 3.36 5.14
N ARG A 33 -10.93 2.86 4.18
CA ARG A 33 -10.67 3.08 2.76
C ARG A 33 -11.19 4.44 2.28
N LYS A 34 -12.29 4.97 2.86
CA LYS A 34 -12.69 6.37 2.64
C LYS A 34 -11.62 7.35 3.14
N ALA A 35 -11.14 7.16 4.37
CA ALA A 35 -10.03 7.94 4.91
C ALA A 35 -8.70 7.65 4.21
N ALA A 36 -8.43 6.40 3.83
CA ALA A 36 -7.23 6.05 3.07
C ALA A 36 -7.34 6.50 1.60
N LEU A 37 -8.53 6.49 0.98
CA LEU A 37 -8.71 7.05 -0.36
C LEU A 37 -8.68 8.58 -0.32
N GLN A 38 -9.29 9.22 0.68
CA GLN A 38 -9.14 10.66 0.93
C GLN A 38 -7.72 11.03 1.38
N LEU A 39 -7.08 10.20 2.22
CA LEU A 39 -5.69 10.39 2.64
C LEU A 39 -4.72 10.01 1.51
N ALA A 40 -4.98 8.96 0.74
CA ALA A 40 -4.18 8.62 -0.43
C ALA A 40 -4.36 9.65 -1.56
N VAL A 41 -5.57 10.15 -1.80
CA VAL A 41 -5.81 11.26 -2.72
C VAL A 41 -5.25 12.56 -2.15
N SER A 42 -5.37 12.81 -0.85
CA SER A 42 -4.77 13.99 -0.20
C SER A 42 -3.25 13.88 -0.04
N LEU A 43 -2.70 12.71 0.24
CA LEU A 43 -1.25 12.45 0.21
C LEU A 43 -0.71 12.38 -1.22
N TRP A 44 -1.50 11.92 -2.18
CA TRP A 44 -1.10 11.92 -3.59
C TRP A 44 -1.19 13.32 -4.19
N ILE A 45 -2.20 14.10 -3.83
CA ILE A 45 -2.30 15.54 -4.16
C ILE A 45 -1.24 16.33 -3.38
N ALA A 46 -1.00 16.04 -2.10
CA ALA A 46 0.09 16.63 -1.32
C ALA A 46 1.47 16.11 -1.75
N GLY A 47 1.59 14.83 -2.14
CA GLY A 47 2.80 14.27 -2.73
C GLY A 47 3.03 14.78 -4.16
N GLY A 48 1.99 15.02 -4.92
CA GLY A 48 2.05 15.67 -6.24
C GLY A 48 2.29 17.18 -6.15
N LEU A 49 1.84 17.83 -5.07
CA LEU A 49 2.16 19.24 -4.76
C LEU A 49 3.52 19.41 -4.08
N LEU A 50 4.01 18.38 -3.36
CA LEU A 50 5.38 18.31 -2.83
C LEU A 50 6.39 17.83 -3.88
N GLY A 51 5.91 17.29 -5.01
CA GLY A 51 6.65 16.97 -6.21
C GLY A 51 6.52 18.05 -7.31
N VAL A 52 6.02 19.24 -7.01
CA VAL A 52 6.48 20.39 -7.75
C VAL A 52 7.98 20.38 -7.50
N PRO A 53 8.84 20.15 -8.52
CA PRO A 53 10.26 20.40 -8.34
C PRO A 53 10.28 21.82 -7.76
N GLY A 54 10.68 21.92 -6.50
CA GLY A 54 10.90 23.22 -5.88
C GLY A 54 11.66 23.98 -6.93
N ALA A 55 11.30 25.21 -7.22
CA ALA A 55 11.86 26.01 -8.28
C ALA A 55 13.32 25.59 -8.43
N ALA A 56 13.60 24.67 -9.35
CA ALA A 56 14.96 24.32 -9.66
C ALA A 56 15.59 25.66 -9.97
N ALA A 57 16.61 25.99 -9.26
CA ALA A 57 17.33 27.23 -9.46
C ALA A 57 17.39 27.41 -10.98
N ALA A 58 16.80 28.51 -11.49
CA ALA A 58 16.60 28.67 -12.92
C ALA A 58 17.95 28.36 -13.56
N GLU A 59 18.01 27.30 -14.40
CA GLU A 59 19.23 26.97 -15.12
C GLU A 59 19.61 28.24 -15.86
N GLU A 60 20.86 28.68 -15.71
CA GLU A 60 21.35 29.89 -16.36
C GLU A 60 21.17 29.71 -17.87
N ALA A 61 20.53 30.67 -18.54
CA ALA A 61 20.24 30.56 -19.95
C ALA A 61 21.54 30.64 -20.78
N ASP A 62 21.74 29.66 -21.65
CA ASP A 62 22.86 29.69 -22.61
C ASP A 62 22.70 30.88 -23.57
N VAL A 63 21.46 31.18 -23.96
CA VAL A 63 21.10 32.34 -24.78
C VAL A 63 19.81 32.98 -24.28
N THR A 64 19.80 34.28 -24.10
CA THR A 64 18.61 35.09 -23.82
C THR A 64 18.31 36.00 -25.01
N ILE A 65 17.05 36.07 -25.45
CA ILE A 65 16.59 36.87 -26.59
C ILE A 65 15.56 37.90 -26.08
N SER A 66 15.68 39.16 -26.54
CA SER A 66 14.79 40.26 -26.14
C SER A 66 14.04 40.91 -27.30
N SER A 67 14.44 40.65 -28.56
CA SER A 67 13.78 41.17 -29.78
C SER A 67 14.17 40.35 -31.01
N ALA A 68 13.48 40.54 -32.13
CA ALA A 68 13.81 39.92 -33.40
C ALA A 68 15.22 40.31 -33.89
N ALA A 69 15.63 41.56 -33.75
CA ALA A 69 16.97 42.03 -34.10
C ALA A 69 18.05 41.41 -33.20
N ASP A 70 17.74 41.18 -31.90
CA ASP A 70 18.62 40.49 -30.98
C ASP A 70 18.77 39.01 -31.32
N ALA A 71 17.67 38.37 -31.76
CA ALA A 71 17.70 37.00 -32.28
C ALA A 71 18.62 36.87 -33.53
N GLU A 72 18.48 37.79 -34.48
CA GLU A 72 19.33 37.82 -35.67
C GLU A 72 20.81 38.05 -35.33
N ALA A 73 21.10 39.02 -34.44
CA ALA A 73 22.47 39.27 -34.02
C ALA A 73 23.13 38.07 -33.33
N LYS A 74 22.41 37.39 -32.45
CA LYS A 74 22.87 36.18 -31.73
C LYS A 74 22.95 34.94 -32.62
N ALA A 75 22.22 34.90 -33.73
CA ALA A 75 22.30 33.82 -34.71
C ALA A 75 23.67 33.68 -35.37
N THR A 76 24.43 34.77 -35.45
CA THR A 76 25.79 34.81 -36.04
C THR A 76 26.90 34.60 -35.02
N GLY A 77 26.63 34.79 -33.71
CA GLY A 77 27.67 34.84 -32.68
C GLY A 77 27.69 33.62 -31.74
N VAL A 78 26.61 33.27 -31.11
CA VAL A 78 26.57 32.39 -29.89
C VAL A 78 25.89 31.06 -30.16
N GLY A 79 25.97 30.52 -31.37
CA GLY A 79 25.51 29.17 -31.62
C GLY A 79 24.00 28.99 -31.92
N ALA A 80 23.25 30.05 -32.16
CA ALA A 80 21.89 29.94 -32.66
C ALA A 80 21.88 29.92 -34.22
N VAL A 81 20.99 29.12 -34.82
CA VAL A 81 20.87 29.01 -36.30
C VAL A 81 19.54 29.59 -36.73
N LEU A 82 19.64 30.56 -37.68
CA LEU A 82 18.50 31.00 -38.43
C LEU A 82 18.46 30.17 -39.73
N ARG A 83 17.47 29.34 -39.95
CA ARG A 83 17.26 28.62 -41.19
C ARG A 83 15.99 29.09 -41.88
N LYS A 84 16.09 29.42 -43.18
CA LYS A 84 15.02 29.93 -44.01
C LYS A 84 14.15 28.86 -44.69
N ASP A 85 14.61 27.63 -44.72
CA ASP A 85 14.15 26.56 -45.63
C ASP A 85 13.74 25.24 -44.92
N LEU A 86 13.44 25.29 -43.63
CA LEU A 86 13.28 24.09 -42.82
C LEU A 86 11.88 23.43 -42.83
N PHE A 87 10.87 24.07 -43.35
CA PHE A 87 9.51 23.55 -43.39
C PHE A 87 8.92 23.56 -44.76
N ASN A 88 8.15 22.50 -45.09
CA ASN A 88 7.28 22.49 -46.26
C ASN A 88 6.38 23.74 -46.28
N ALA A 89 5.85 24.11 -47.44
CA ALA A 89 5.17 25.36 -47.74
C ALA A 89 4.04 25.83 -46.78
N ASP A 90 3.72 25.04 -45.75
CA ASP A 90 2.67 25.34 -44.78
C ASP A 90 3.21 26.05 -43.51
N PHE A 91 4.51 26.11 -43.29
CA PHE A 91 5.12 26.85 -42.16
C PHE A 91 6.07 27.92 -42.67
N GLY A 92 5.88 29.16 -42.33
CA GLY A 92 6.61 30.32 -42.80
C GLY A 92 8.14 30.25 -42.74
N ALA A 93 8.83 31.25 -43.23
CA ALA A 93 10.20 31.22 -43.72
C ALA A 93 11.35 31.05 -42.69
N TYR A 94 11.16 31.00 -41.39
CA TYR A 94 12.24 31.12 -40.40
C TYR A 94 12.08 30.24 -39.19
N ALA A 95 13.13 29.46 -38.84
CA ALA A 95 13.23 28.75 -37.59
C ALA A 95 14.47 29.17 -36.79
N TYR A 96 14.34 29.31 -35.47
CA TYR A 96 15.41 29.67 -34.57
C TYR A 96 15.67 28.55 -33.57
N SER A 97 16.90 28.08 -33.45
CA SER A 97 17.30 27.12 -32.42
C SER A 97 18.74 27.29 -31.98
N LEU A 98 19.13 26.70 -30.85
CA LEU A 98 20.50 26.68 -30.36
C LEU A 98 21.37 25.74 -31.24
N LYS A 99 22.60 26.19 -31.60
CA LYS A 99 23.64 25.33 -32.16
C LYS A 99 24.33 24.46 -31.12
N SER A 100 24.51 25.03 -29.92
CA SER A 100 25.10 24.39 -28.76
C SER A 100 24.46 24.96 -27.51
N GLY A 101 24.55 24.24 -26.40
CA GLY A 101 23.81 24.57 -25.17
C GLY A 101 22.41 23.94 -25.13
N LYS A 102 21.70 24.13 -24.08
CA LYS A 102 20.40 23.49 -23.84
C LYS A 102 19.28 24.42 -23.38
N VAL A 103 19.61 25.62 -22.93
CA VAL A 103 18.63 26.55 -22.34
C VAL A 103 18.52 27.83 -23.18
N LEU A 104 17.36 28.03 -23.79
CA LEU A 104 16.99 29.23 -24.52
C LEU A 104 15.93 29.99 -23.73
N GLN A 105 16.17 31.29 -23.45
CA GLN A 105 15.22 32.18 -22.81
C GLN A 105 14.77 33.30 -23.77
N ILE A 106 13.48 33.56 -23.81
CA ILE A 106 12.87 34.66 -24.55
C ILE A 106 12.17 35.56 -23.53
N VAL A 107 12.64 36.82 -23.39
CA VAL A 107 12.12 37.74 -22.38
C VAL A 107 11.06 38.71 -22.91
N GLY A 108 10.91 38.80 -24.24
CA GLY A 108 9.92 39.66 -24.89
C GLY A 108 10.22 39.83 -26.38
N GLY A 109 9.50 40.68 -27.07
CA GLY A 109 9.71 41.02 -28.49
C GLY A 109 8.52 40.64 -29.38
N ASP A 110 8.56 41.15 -30.62
CA ASP A 110 7.63 40.80 -31.67
C ASP A 110 8.34 39.97 -32.75
N TYR A 111 7.86 38.72 -32.93
CA TYR A 111 8.49 37.69 -33.77
C TYR A 111 7.56 37.23 -34.89
N GLN A 112 6.72 38.10 -35.38
CA GLN A 112 5.71 37.79 -36.44
C GLN A 112 6.30 37.29 -37.75
N GLN A 113 7.62 37.46 -37.96
CA GLN A 113 8.34 36.94 -39.13
C GLN A 113 9.14 35.67 -38.84
N THR A 114 9.20 35.22 -37.61
CA THR A 114 9.92 33.99 -37.23
C THR A 114 8.91 32.92 -36.90
N SER A 115 8.85 31.88 -37.71
CA SER A 115 7.80 30.87 -37.61
C SER A 115 7.94 29.93 -36.43
N VAL A 116 9.16 29.51 -36.05
CA VAL A 116 9.38 28.52 -35.02
C VAL A 116 10.57 28.85 -34.14
N PHE A 117 10.40 28.77 -32.83
CA PHE A 117 11.47 28.78 -31.84
C PHE A 117 11.58 27.42 -31.14
N ALA A 118 12.77 26.81 -31.16
CA ALA A 118 13.06 25.58 -30.43
C ALA A 118 14.37 25.71 -29.66
N ALA A 119 14.42 25.26 -28.39
CA ALA A 119 15.70 25.20 -27.67
C ALA A 119 16.64 24.14 -28.27
N GLY A 120 16.11 23.01 -28.73
CA GLY A 120 16.83 21.99 -29.45
C GLY A 120 16.17 21.65 -30.78
N TYR A 121 17.00 21.45 -31.86
CA TYR A 121 16.51 21.12 -33.19
C TYR A 121 17.44 20.11 -33.91
N ALA A 122 16.84 19.20 -34.67
CA ALA A 122 17.52 18.33 -35.62
C ALA A 122 16.65 18.02 -36.83
N ASP A 123 17.27 17.77 -38.00
CA ASP A 123 16.59 17.39 -39.25
C ASP A 123 17.10 16.09 -39.85
N ALA A 124 18.12 15.48 -39.27
CA ALA A 124 18.65 14.22 -39.75
C ALA A 124 17.75 13.05 -39.32
N PRO A 125 17.45 12.08 -40.22
CA PRO A 125 16.73 10.87 -39.86
C PRO A 125 17.43 10.11 -38.72
N GLY A 126 16.70 9.65 -37.69
CA GLY A 126 17.24 8.96 -36.52
C GLY A 126 17.91 9.88 -35.49
N ALA A 127 17.85 11.19 -35.65
CA ALA A 127 18.41 12.13 -34.69
C ALA A 127 17.67 12.11 -33.35
N THR A 128 18.38 12.53 -32.32
CA THR A 128 17.84 12.69 -30.97
C THR A 128 18.00 14.13 -30.48
N VAL A 129 16.90 14.73 -30.03
CA VAL A 129 16.88 16.04 -29.35
C VAL A 129 16.43 15.81 -27.92
N THR A 130 17.31 16.01 -26.96
CA THR A 130 17.02 15.64 -25.56
C THR A 130 17.58 16.62 -24.54
N GLY A 131 16.79 16.89 -23.50
CA GLY A 131 17.18 17.69 -22.33
C GLY A 131 17.29 19.18 -22.64
N HIS A 132 16.58 19.70 -23.64
CA HIS A 132 16.55 21.12 -23.95
C HIS A 132 15.41 21.84 -23.21
N THR A 133 15.64 23.08 -22.81
CA THR A 133 14.65 23.92 -22.13
C THR A 133 14.44 25.23 -22.89
N LEU A 134 13.20 25.50 -23.28
CA LEU A 134 12.75 26.81 -23.75
C LEU A 134 11.97 27.52 -22.65
N THR A 135 12.40 28.70 -22.24
CA THR A 135 11.69 29.56 -21.31
C THR A 135 11.22 30.83 -22.05
N VAL A 136 9.93 31.12 -21.93
CA VAL A 136 9.29 32.30 -22.55
C VAL A 136 8.61 33.12 -21.46
N ASP A 137 9.12 34.30 -21.22
CA ASP A 137 8.60 35.26 -20.25
C ASP A 137 7.64 36.29 -20.90
N GLY A 138 7.73 36.46 -22.24
CA GLY A 138 6.87 37.36 -23.00
C GLY A 138 7.19 37.30 -24.49
N GLY A 139 6.49 38.07 -25.28
CA GLY A 139 6.64 38.19 -26.74
C GLY A 139 5.43 37.68 -27.52
N THR A 140 5.36 38.06 -28.82
CA THR A 140 4.30 37.64 -29.73
C THR A 140 4.92 36.84 -30.88
N PHE A 141 4.39 35.64 -31.09
CA PHE A 141 4.95 34.66 -32.02
C PHE A 141 3.91 34.31 -33.10
N SER A 142 4.36 34.10 -34.35
CA SER A 142 3.43 33.81 -35.46
C SER A 142 3.06 32.32 -35.57
N GLU A 143 3.89 31.40 -35.05
CA GLU A 143 3.70 29.97 -35.26
C GLU A 143 3.88 29.14 -33.96
N ALA A 144 5.04 28.52 -33.75
CA ALA A 144 5.22 27.50 -32.74
C ALA A 144 6.45 27.71 -31.85
N LEU A 145 6.30 27.29 -30.61
CA LEU A 145 7.39 27.21 -29.62
C LEU A 145 7.59 25.76 -29.17
N ALA A 146 8.84 25.28 -29.15
CA ALA A 146 9.14 23.92 -28.75
C ALA A 146 10.36 23.82 -27.81
N GLY A 147 10.30 22.98 -26.79
CA GLY A 147 11.48 22.60 -26.02
C GLY A 147 12.48 21.84 -26.89
N GLY A 148 11.99 20.85 -27.65
CA GLY A 148 12.74 20.09 -28.63
C GLY A 148 11.94 19.84 -29.91
N LEU A 149 12.59 19.94 -31.06
CA LEU A 149 11.94 19.84 -32.36
C LEU A 149 12.76 18.98 -33.32
N LEU A 150 12.11 18.03 -33.97
CA LEU A 150 12.65 17.27 -35.10
C LEU A 150 11.75 17.40 -36.33
N ASN A 151 12.40 17.55 -37.52
CA ASN A 151 11.69 17.60 -38.79
C ASN A 151 11.78 16.27 -39.58
N ASN A 152 12.26 15.22 -38.94
CA ASN A 152 12.38 13.86 -39.51
C ASN A 152 12.14 12.81 -38.42
N ALA A 153 12.04 11.54 -38.79
CA ALA A 153 11.95 10.43 -37.83
C ALA A 153 13.14 10.44 -36.86
N GLY A 154 12.84 10.35 -35.57
CA GLY A 154 13.83 10.38 -34.51
C GLY A 154 13.16 10.55 -33.15
N GLN A 155 13.92 11.01 -32.17
CA GLN A 155 13.44 11.12 -30.77
C GLN A 155 13.54 12.55 -30.24
N ALA A 156 12.38 13.14 -29.85
CA ALA A 156 12.32 14.35 -29.03
C ALA A 156 11.92 13.97 -27.61
N SER A 157 12.90 13.87 -26.71
CA SER A 157 12.60 13.36 -25.35
C SER A 157 13.26 14.17 -24.26
N HIS A 158 12.57 14.22 -23.07
CA HIS A 158 13.04 14.96 -21.89
C HIS A 158 13.26 16.46 -22.14
N ASN A 159 12.58 17.05 -23.14
CA ASN A 159 12.64 18.46 -23.42
C ASN A 159 11.54 19.20 -22.61
N ARG A 160 11.78 20.46 -22.31
CA ARG A 160 10.93 21.29 -21.49
C ARG A 160 10.60 22.62 -22.13
N LEU A 161 9.35 23.04 -22.02
CA LEU A 161 8.91 24.40 -22.33
C LEU A 161 8.27 25.01 -21.09
N VAL A 162 8.75 26.21 -20.71
CA VAL A 162 8.20 27.01 -19.62
C VAL A 162 7.64 28.30 -20.21
N PHE A 163 6.31 28.45 -20.19
CA PHE A 163 5.61 29.60 -20.74
C PHE A 163 4.97 30.43 -19.62
N ARG A 164 5.54 31.58 -19.33
CA ARG A 164 5.09 32.47 -18.26
C ARG A 164 4.30 33.66 -18.77
N GLY A 165 4.45 34.02 -20.07
CA GLY A 165 3.77 35.13 -20.70
C GLY A 165 4.00 35.15 -22.21
N GLY A 166 3.29 36.05 -22.90
CA GLY A 166 3.36 36.19 -24.36
C GLY A 166 2.16 35.57 -25.06
N GLU A 167 2.20 35.60 -26.39
CA GLU A 167 1.14 35.07 -27.29
C GLU A 167 1.78 34.17 -28.34
N SER A 168 1.28 32.95 -28.49
CA SER A 168 1.74 31.97 -29.47
C SER A 168 0.57 31.12 -29.95
N PRO A 169 0.50 30.77 -31.25
CA PRO A 169 -0.50 29.81 -31.70
C PRO A 169 -0.34 28.43 -31.08
N LEU A 170 0.90 27.94 -30.99
CA LEU A 170 1.18 26.60 -30.54
C LEU A 170 2.43 26.52 -29.64
N ILE A 171 2.34 25.72 -28.56
CA ILE A 171 3.51 25.41 -27.71
C ILE A 171 3.62 23.91 -27.49
N GLY A 172 4.87 23.37 -27.46
CA GLY A 172 5.13 21.95 -27.29
C GLY A 172 6.38 21.66 -26.45
N GLY A 173 6.35 20.63 -25.63
CA GLY A 173 7.52 20.14 -24.90
C GLY A 173 8.51 19.46 -25.87
N GLY A 174 8.03 18.52 -26.68
CA GLY A 174 8.78 17.84 -27.72
C GLY A 174 7.90 17.57 -28.94
N CYS A 175 8.36 17.92 -30.14
CA CYS A 175 7.61 17.76 -31.37
C CYS A 175 8.46 17.05 -32.42
N VAL A 176 7.85 16.08 -33.12
CA VAL A 176 8.47 15.38 -34.25
C VAL A 176 7.53 15.43 -35.44
N TYR A 177 7.93 16.13 -36.49
CA TYR A 177 7.19 16.22 -37.74
C TYR A 177 7.65 15.13 -38.68
N SER A 178 7.09 13.93 -38.53
CA SER A 178 7.41 12.78 -39.37
C SER A 178 6.24 11.83 -39.48
N ASP A 179 6.02 11.30 -40.67
CA ASP A 179 5.05 10.23 -40.94
C ASP A 179 5.59 8.82 -40.65
N SER A 180 6.76 8.72 -40.06
CA SER A 180 7.36 7.43 -39.72
C SER A 180 6.83 6.90 -38.40
N GLY A 181 6.35 5.68 -38.39
CA GLY A 181 5.92 4.99 -37.15
C GLY A 181 7.02 4.75 -36.11
N THR A 182 8.27 5.08 -36.41
CA THR A 182 9.41 5.01 -35.47
C THR A 182 9.72 6.34 -34.77
N ALA A 183 8.97 7.40 -35.07
CA ALA A 183 9.10 8.71 -34.41
C ALA A 183 8.66 8.66 -32.96
N GLN A 184 9.35 9.37 -32.07
CA GLN A 184 9.05 9.38 -30.64
C GLN A 184 9.12 10.78 -30.04
N ALA A 185 8.07 11.16 -29.28
CA ALA A 185 8.04 12.38 -28.46
C ALA A 185 7.72 11.98 -27.02
N ASN A 186 8.73 11.54 -26.27
CA ASN A 186 8.54 10.89 -24.99
C ASN A 186 9.12 11.69 -23.81
N ASN A 187 8.43 11.66 -22.66
CA ASN A 187 8.90 12.26 -21.41
C ASN A 187 9.22 13.76 -21.51
N ASN A 188 8.54 14.49 -22.37
CA ASN A 188 8.67 15.95 -22.48
C ASN A 188 7.72 16.65 -21.52
N SER A 189 8.01 17.90 -21.19
CA SER A 189 7.17 18.66 -20.25
C SER A 189 6.87 20.09 -20.74
N VAL A 190 5.63 20.54 -20.46
CA VAL A 190 5.21 21.94 -20.64
C VAL A 190 4.69 22.45 -19.30
N VAL A 191 5.17 23.62 -18.90
CA VAL A 191 4.68 24.36 -17.73
C VAL A 191 4.19 25.73 -18.21
N MET A 192 2.90 25.98 -18.09
CA MET A 192 2.28 27.27 -18.44
C MET A 192 1.70 27.94 -17.19
N SER A 193 2.17 29.13 -16.88
CA SER A 193 1.69 29.91 -15.75
C SER A 193 1.05 31.26 -16.13
N GLY A 194 1.09 31.62 -17.40
CA GLY A 194 0.51 32.84 -17.94
C GLY A 194 0.56 32.86 -19.45
N GLY A 195 0.15 33.98 -20.07
CA GLY A 195 0.14 34.16 -21.52
C GLY A 195 -1.08 33.53 -22.23
N THR A 196 -1.06 33.57 -23.55
CA THR A 196 -2.12 33.08 -24.42
C THR A 196 -1.57 32.10 -25.47
N VAL A 197 -2.22 30.96 -25.62
CA VAL A 197 -1.96 30.00 -26.67
C VAL A 197 -3.26 29.87 -27.49
N ASP A 198 -3.23 30.34 -28.75
CA ASP A 198 -4.46 30.46 -29.53
C ASP A 198 -4.93 29.16 -30.16
N ASP A 199 -4.12 28.12 -30.21
CA ASP A 199 -4.50 26.80 -30.70
C ASP A 199 -4.23 25.74 -29.63
N VAL A 200 -3.07 25.07 -29.60
CA VAL A 200 -2.87 23.90 -28.76
C VAL A 200 -1.57 23.93 -27.96
N VAL A 201 -1.67 23.44 -26.72
CA VAL A 201 -0.52 23.09 -25.85
C VAL A 201 -0.31 21.58 -25.92
N TYR A 202 0.88 21.13 -26.38
CA TYR A 202 1.27 19.72 -26.44
C TYR A 202 2.39 19.38 -25.43
N GLY A 203 2.21 18.31 -24.67
CA GLY A 203 3.34 17.73 -23.93
C GLY A 203 4.36 17.09 -24.88
N GLY A 204 3.89 16.19 -25.74
CA GLY A 204 4.63 15.57 -26.83
C GLY A 204 3.75 15.37 -28.05
N ARG A 205 4.32 15.59 -29.27
CA ARG A 205 3.60 15.42 -30.53
C ARG A 205 4.42 14.70 -31.56
N VAL A 206 3.85 13.65 -32.15
CA VAL A 206 4.31 13.00 -33.36
C VAL A 206 3.14 12.85 -34.31
N LEU A 207 3.38 12.83 -35.65
CA LEU A 207 2.32 12.56 -36.61
C LEU A 207 2.00 11.06 -36.62
N LYS A 208 3.04 10.20 -36.67
CA LYS A 208 2.95 8.76 -36.48
C LYS A 208 4.04 8.29 -35.53
N GLY A 209 3.74 7.25 -34.71
CA GLY A 209 4.67 6.71 -33.72
C GLY A 209 4.22 6.97 -32.29
N GLU A 210 5.15 7.19 -31.36
CA GLU A 210 4.87 7.16 -29.92
C GLU A 210 4.97 8.54 -29.26
N ALA A 211 3.96 8.90 -28.47
CA ALA A 211 3.98 10.06 -27.58
C ALA A 211 3.64 9.62 -26.16
N CYS A 212 4.67 9.23 -25.42
CA CYS A 212 4.48 8.57 -24.11
C CYS A 212 5.15 9.33 -22.95
N GLY A 213 4.51 9.29 -21.78
CA GLY A 213 5.07 9.82 -20.54
C GLY A 213 5.23 11.34 -20.49
N ASN A 214 4.58 12.08 -21.38
CA ASN A 214 4.68 13.54 -21.43
C ASN A 214 3.84 14.19 -20.34
N GLU A 215 4.26 15.36 -19.86
CA GLU A 215 3.60 16.10 -18.80
C GLU A 215 3.24 17.54 -19.22
N VAL A 216 2.00 17.94 -18.99
CA VAL A 216 1.54 19.32 -19.17
C VAL A 216 0.96 19.84 -17.86
N LEU A 217 1.51 20.91 -17.36
CA LEU A 217 1.05 21.62 -16.16
C LEU A 217 0.63 23.05 -16.55
N ILE A 218 -0.65 23.38 -16.37
CA ILE A 218 -1.18 24.72 -16.57
C ILE A 218 -1.75 25.24 -15.28
N SER A 219 -1.22 26.38 -14.81
CA SER A 219 -1.65 27.02 -13.58
C SER A 219 -2.21 28.44 -13.78
N GLY A 220 -2.14 28.95 -14.99
CA GLY A 220 -2.64 30.27 -15.39
C GLY A 220 -2.57 30.46 -16.91
N GLY A 221 -3.05 31.60 -17.38
CA GLY A 221 -3.12 31.91 -18.81
C GLY A 221 -4.35 31.31 -19.52
N ARG A 222 -4.37 31.48 -20.84
CA ARG A 222 -5.44 31.04 -21.73
C ARG A 222 -4.89 30.10 -22.81
N ALA A 223 -5.56 28.99 -23.08
CA ALA A 223 -5.29 28.13 -24.22
C ALA A 223 -6.61 27.71 -24.89
N ASN A 224 -6.58 27.42 -26.21
CA ASN A 224 -7.76 26.81 -26.84
C ASN A 224 -7.89 25.35 -26.46
N SER A 225 -6.83 24.57 -26.65
CA SER A 225 -6.82 23.15 -26.30
C SER A 225 -5.51 22.72 -25.63
N VAL A 226 -5.57 21.63 -24.87
CA VAL A 226 -4.42 21.05 -24.14
C VAL A 226 -4.37 19.54 -24.37
N VAL A 227 -3.22 19.02 -24.79
CA VAL A 227 -3.02 17.59 -25.06
C VAL A 227 -1.72 17.11 -24.42
N GLY A 228 -1.78 16.08 -23.62
CA GLY A 228 -0.59 15.48 -23.02
C GLY A 228 0.34 14.82 -24.05
N GLY A 229 -0.23 14.01 -24.95
CA GLY A 229 0.54 13.36 -26.02
C GLY A 229 -0.31 13.07 -27.26
N VAL A 230 0.27 13.24 -28.46
CA VAL A 230 -0.32 12.95 -29.77
C VAL A 230 0.56 11.97 -30.55
N GLY A 231 0.01 10.83 -30.96
CA GLY A 231 0.71 9.82 -31.75
C GLY A 231 -0.16 8.58 -32.03
N GLU A 232 0.34 7.63 -32.84
CA GLU A 232 -0.36 6.33 -33.00
C GLU A 232 -0.50 5.60 -31.66
N LEU A 233 0.53 5.69 -30.80
CA LEU A 233 0.46 5.30 -29.40
C LEU A 233 0.65 6.55 -28.53
N ALA A 234 -0.41 6.96 -27.81
CA ALA A 234 -0.32 8.01 -26.80
C ALA A 234 -0.57 7.39 -25.41
N ALA A 235 0.51 7.15 -24.66
CA ALA A 235 0.41 6.39 -23.43
C ALA A 235 1.06 7.09 -22.22
N ASN A 236 0.42 6.92 -21.05
CA ASN A 236 0.95 7.39 -19.75
C ASN A 236 1.25 8.90 -19.70
N ASN A 237 0.59 9.69 -20.53
CA ASN A 237 0.74 11.15 -20.51
C ASN A 237 -0.09 11.74 -19.36
N ARG A 238 0.38 12.86 -18.83
CA ARG A 238 -0.25 13.55 -17.70
C ARG A 238 -0.57 14.99 -18.05
N VAL A 239 -1.79 15.41 -17.83
CA VAL A 239 -2.23 16.80 -17.93
C VAL A 239 -2.78 17.25 -16.59
N THR A 240 -2.31 18.38 -16.07
CA THR A 240 -2.79 18.99 -14.84
C THR A 240 -3.21 20.43 -15.11
N ILE A 241 -4.48 20.74 -14.81
CA ILE A 241 -5.05 22.07 -14.91
C ILE A 241 -5.37 22.60 -13.52
N SER A 242 -4.91 23.80 -13.19
CA SER A 242 -5.06 24.40 -11.86
C SER A 242 -5.16 25.95 -11.92
N GLY A 243 -5.29 26.57 -10.77
CA GLY A 243 -5.28 28.02 -10.61
C GLY A 243 -6.40 28.72 -11.38
N SER A 244 -6.09 29.83 -12.05
CA SER A 244 -7.02 30.68 -12.83
C SER A 244 -6.95 30.40 -14.34
N SER A 245 -6.44 29.26 -14.75
CA SER A 245 -6.31 28.89 -16.16
C SER A 245 -7.65 28.84 -16.88
N ARG A 246 -7.66 29.21 -18.17
CA ARG A 246 -8.84 29.16 -19.01
C ARG A 246 -8.55 28.37 -20.28
N ILE A 247 -9.17 27.20 -20.41
CA ILE A 247 -9.09 26.37 -21.62
C ILE A 247 -10.43 26.47 -22.34
N LEU A 248 -10.39 26.92 -23.58
CA LEU A 248 -11.64 27.27 -24.29
C LEU A 248 -12.35 26.04 -24.84
N HIS A 249 -11.64 24.99 -25.23
CA HIS A 249 -12.21 23.80 -25.88
C HIS A 249 -11.88 22.52 -25.15
N THR A 250 -10.77 21.84 -25.46
CA THR A 250 -10.52 20.48 -25.00
C THR A 250 -9.32 20.37 -24.07
N VAL A 251 -9.43 19.42 -23.13
CA VAL A 251 -8.29 18.93 -22.33
C VAL A 251 -8.22 17.41 -22.52
N THR A 252 -7.11 16.92 -23.05
CA THR A 252 -6.94 15.52 -23.40
C THR A 252 -5.64 14.96 -22.83
N GLY A 253 -5.69 13.83 -22.14
CA GLY A 253 -4.50 13.15 -21.61
C GLY A 253 -3.63 12.61 -22.73
N GLY A 254 -4.23 11.90 -23.69
CA GLY A 254 -3.58 11.43 -24.90
C GLY A 254 -4.54 11.32 -26.06
N THR A 255 -4.09 11.61 -27.28
CA THR A 255 -4.90 11.49 -28.49
C THR A 255 -4.20 10.71 -29.61
N SER A 256 -4.96 9.97 -30.38
CA SER A 256 -4.51 9.22 -31.54
C SER A 256 -5.50 9.34 -32.71
N ASP A 257 -5.00 9.43 -33.95
CA ASP A 257 -5.85 9.47 -35.14
C ASP A 257 -6.12 8.09 -35.74
N GLY A 258 -5.43 7.03 -35.29
CA GLY A 258 -5.60 5.68 -35.82
C GLY A 258 -4.82 4.62 -35.08
N GLY A 259 -4.69 4.77 -33.76
CA GLY A 259 -4.05 3.84 -32.86
C GLY A 259 -4.63 3.91 -31.47
N ASN A 260 -3.84 3.66 -30.44
CA ASN A 260 -4.38 3.50 -29.09
C ASN A 260 -3.96 4.62 -28.14
N THR A 261 -4.87 4.95 -27.21
CA THR A 261 -4.56 5.80 -26.05
C THR A 261 -4.75 5.00 -24.76
N THR A 262 -3.70 4.92 -23.93
CA THR A 262 -3.77 4.08 -22.73
C THR A 262 -3.02 4.67 -21.55
N GLY A 263 -3.57 4.52 -20.35
CA GLY A 263 -2.94 4.93 -19.09
C GLY A 263 -2.73 6.44 -18.95
N ASN A 264 -3.35 7.25 -19.79
CA ASN A 264 -3.23 8.71 -19.71
C ASN A 264 -4.06 9.25 -18.54
N SER A 265 -3.64 10.39 -18.00
CA SER A 265 -4.32 11.02 -16.87
C SER A 265 -4.54 12.52 -17.08
N VAL A 266 -5.75 12.97 -16.79
CA VAL A 266 -6.11 14.38 -16.69
C VAL A 266 -6.54 14.68 -15.26
N THR A 267 -5.92 15.68 -14.63
CA THR A 267 -6.26 16.15 -13.29
C THR A 267 -6.64 17.63 -13.34
N ILE A 268 -7.84 17.97 -12.88
CA ILE A 268 -8.34 19.34 -12.83
C ILE A 268 -8.60 19.72 -11.38
N THR A 269 -7.84 20.70 -10.89
CA THR A 269 -7.96 21.20 -9.52
C THR A 269 -8.47 22.65 -9.46
N GLY A 270 -8.60 23.29 -10.61
CA GLY A 270 -9.05 24.69 -10.76
C GLY A 270 -9.14 25.08 -12.22
N GLY A 271 -9.43 26.34 -12.49
CA GLY A 271 -9.60 26.86 -13.85
C GLY A 271 -10.99 26.67 -14.43
N THR A 272 -11.16 27.07 -15.68
CA THR A 272 -12.40 26.91 -16.44
C THR A 272 -12.09 26.20 -17.75
N ILE A 273 -12.81 25.12 -18.04
CA ILE A 273 -12.69 24.32 -19.26
C ILE A 273 -14.03 24.40 -20.01
N GLY A 274 -13.95 24.78 -21.28
CA GLY A 274 -15.10 24.96 -22.17
C GLY A 274 -15.64 26.37 -22.18
N SER A 275 -16.56 26.60 -23.09
CA SER A 275 -17.27 27.86 -23.33
C SER A 275 -18.79 27.65 -23.20
N ASP A 276 -19.56 28.76 -23.14
CA ASP A 276 -21.04 28.70 -23.13
C ASP A 276 -21.62 28.65 -24.56
N THR A 277 -20.74 28.71 -25.56
CA THR A 277 -21.18 28.62 -26.97
C THR A 277 -21.12 27.17 -27.42
N ALA A 278 -22.12 26.76 -28.21
CA ALA A 278 -22.18 25.39 -28.73
C ALA A 278 -20.90 25.03 -29.50
N GLY A 279 -20.10 24.12 -28.92
CA GLY A 279 -18.85 23.63 -29.44
C GLY A 279 -18.56 22.23 -28.90
N ILE A 280 -17.49 21.61 -29.37
CA ILE A 280 -17.03 20.27 -28.95
C ILE A 280 -16.15 20.35 -27.69
N ASP A 281 -16.61 21.10 -26.72
CA ASP A 281 -15.85 21.32 -25.49
C ASP A 281 -15.89 20.04 -24.65
N SER A 282 -14.70 19.49 -24.28
CA SER A 282 -14.67 18.20 -23.57
C SER A 282 -13.37 17.95 -22.82
N VAL A 283 -13.46 17.10 -21.81
CA VAL A 283 -12.32 16.54 -21.09
C VAL A 283 -12.22 15.05 -21.42
N TYR A 284 -11.08 14.64 -21.95
CA TYR A 284 -10.82 13.24 -22.29
C TYR A 284 -9.60 12.72 -21.50
N GLY A 285 -9.74 11.58 -20.83
CA GLY A 285 -8.59 10.84 -20.35
C GLY A 285 -7.74 10.33 -21.53
N GLY A 286 -8.41 9.70 -22.51
CA GLY A 286 -7.85 9.31 -23.81
C GLY A 286 -8.87 9.52 -24.92
N ASN A 287 -8.42 9.94 -26.11
CA ASN A 287 -9.28 10.19 -27.27
C ASN A 287 -8.69 9.56 -28.53
N VAL A 288 -9.49 8.80 -29.28
CA VAL A 288 -9.10 8.20 -30.55
C VAL A 288 -10.06 8.66 -31.66
N GLY A 289 -9.53 9.42 -32.61
CA GLY A 289 -10.29 9.95 -33.74
C GLY A 289 -10.54 8.94 -34.85
N GLY A 290 -9.60 8.02 -35.11
CA GLY A 290 -9.68 6.96 -36.09
C GLY A 290 -10.00 5.59 -35.52
N LEU A 291 -9.50 4.52 -36.12
CA LEU A 291 -9.63 3.15 -35.60
C LEU A 291 -8.68 2.94 -34.43
N GLY A 292 -9.19 2.49 -33.27
CA GLY A 292 -8.39 2.16 -32.10
C GLY A 292 -9.14 2.26 -30.78
N LYS A 293 -8.41 2.05 -29.70
CA LYS A 293 -8.95 1.92 -28.34
C LYS A 293 -8.45 3.01 -27.42
N ALA A 294 -9.33 3.44 -26.51
CA ALA A 294 -9.03 4.38 -25.43
C ALA A 294 -9.22 3.69 -24.06
N ASP A 295 -8.22 2.94 -23.63
CA ASP A 295 -8.32 2.05 -22.50
C ASP A 295 -7.53 2.52 -21.27
N ASN A 296 -8.04 2.25 -20.06
CA ASN A 296 -7.35 2.47 -18.78
C ASN A 296 -6.91 3.93 -18.54
N ASN A 297 -7.60 4.91 -19.14
CA ASN A 297 -7.33 6.32 -18.93
C ASN A 297 -8.08 6.84 -17.70
N THR A 298 -7.62 7.96 -17.13
CA THR A 298 -8.17 8.49 -15.89
C THR A 298 -8.44 10.00 -16.01
N VAL A 299 -9.62 10.42 -15.58
CA VAL A 299 -9.97 11.83 -15.37
C VAL A 299 -10.29 12.05 -13.89
N THR A 300 -9.59 13.00 -13.25
CA THR A 300 -9.81 13.39 -11.85
C THR A 300 -10.15 14.87 -11.76
N ILE A 301 -11.29 15.20 -11.18
CA ILE A 301 -11.77 16.59 -11.01
C ILE A 301 -11.97 16.83 -9.52
N THR A 302 -11.19 17.75 -8.96
CA THR A 302 -11.28 18.14 -7.55
C THR A 302 -11.69 19.60 -7.37
N GLY A 303 -11.77 20.36 -8.47
CA GLY A 303 -12.17 21.77 -8.49
C GLY A 303 -12.26 22.30 -9.90
N GLY A 304 -12.52 23.59 -10.05
CA GLY A 304 -12.70 24.27 -11.33
C GLY A 304 -14.15 24.21 -11.87
N THR A 305 -14.34 24.71 -13.09
CA THR A 305 -15.63 24.71 -13.77
C THR A 305 -15.48 23.98 -15.10
N ILE A 306 -16.22 22.90 -15.29
CA ILE A 306 -16.23 22.11 -16.52
C ILE A 306 -17.54 22.33 -17.25
N LYS A 307 -17.49 23.01 -18.39
CA LYS A 307 -18.66 23.36 -19.19
C LYS A 307 -18.94 22.38 -20.32
N GLY A 308 -18.01 21.45 -20.57
CA GLY A 308 -18.10 20.43 -21.61
C GLY A 308 -18.38 19.04 -21.09
N CYS A 309 -18.43 18.07 -22.00
CA CYS A 309 -18.54 16.65 -21.65
C CYS A 309 -17.26 16.08 -21.05
N ILE A 310 -17.41 15.00 -20.27
CA ILE A 310 -16.30 14.32 -19.61
C ILE A 310 -16.28 12.86 -20.07
N TYR A 311 -15.14 12.44 -20.61
CA TYR A 311 -14.90 11.07 -21.05
C TYR A 311 -13.68 10.48 -20.31
N GLY A 312 -13.85 9.37 -19.62
CA GLY A 312 -12.71 8.59 -19.15
C GLY A 312 -11.87 8.12 -20.33
N GLY A 313 -12.51 7.56 -21.36
CA GLY A 313 -11.95 7.26 -22.67
C GLY A 313 -12.99 7.37 -23.77
N PHE A 314 -12.55 7.82 -24.97
CA PHE A 314 -13.35 7.82 -26.19
C PHE A 314 -12.58 7.15 -27.31
N GLY A 315 -13.08 6.01 -27.81
CA GLY A 315 -12.42 5.24 -28.86
C GLY A 315 -13.40 4.68 -29.88
N SER A 316 -12.96 4.45 -31.09
CA SER A 316 -13.84 3.85 -32.11
C SER A 316 -14.06 2.37 -31.89
N GLU A 317 -12.99 1.61 -31.57
CA GLU A 317 -13.06 0.16 -31.37
C GLU A 317 -13.31 -0.25 -29.92
N GLY A 318 -12.91 0.59 -28.95
CA GLY A 318 -13.13 0.30 -27.54
C GLY A 318 -12.78 1.45 -26.62
N ALA A 319 -13.41 1.45 -25.42
CA ALA A 319 -13.13 2.37 -24.34
C ALA A 319 -13.32 1.62 -23.01
N ASP A 320 -12.32 0.81 -22.64
CA ASP A 320 -12.42 -0.13 -21.53
C ASP A 320 -11.56 0.28 -20.32
N GLY A 321 -12.03 -0.04 -19.12
CA GLY A 321 -11.25 0.13 -17.89
C GLY A 321 -10.96 1.57 -17.47
N ASN A 322 -11.61 2.56 -18.05
CA ASN A 322 -11.37 3.97 -17.79
C ASN A 322 -12.01 4.41 -16.46
N THR A 323 -11.46 5.46 -15.86
CA THR A 323 -11.92 5.97 -14.57
C THR A 323 -12.19 7.47 -14.63
N VAL A 324 -13.36 7.88 -14.14
CA VAL A 324 -13.72 9.29 -13.90
C VAL A 324 -13.99 9.45 -12.40
N LEU A 325 -13.23 10.32 -11.75
CA LEU A 325 -13.36 10.64 -10.33
C LEU A 325 -13.66 12.14 -10.17
N ILE A 326 -14.81 12.47 -9.58
CA ILE A 326 -15.25 13.85 -9.35
C ILE A 326 -15.45 14.04 -7.84
N THR A 327 -14.64 14.91 -7.25
CA THR A 327 -14.72 15.19 -5.81
C THR A 327 -15.01 16.66 -5.48
N GLY A 328 -15.06 17.51 -6.49
CA GLY A 328 -15.36 18.93 -6.36
C GLY A 328 -15.52 19.57 -7.74
N GLY A 329 -15.66 20.89 -7.78
CA GLY A 329 -15.87 21.68 -8.99
C GLY A 329 -17.33 21.73 -9.43
N THR A 330 -17.63 22.63 -10.38
CA THR A 330 -18.95 22.76 -11.02
C THR A 330 -18.95 21.95 -12.31
N ILE A 331 -19.89 21.03 -12.45
CA ILE A 331 -19.93 20.05 -13.52
C ILE A 331 -21.17 20.27 -14.39
N GLY A 332 -20.94 20.42 -15.70
CA GLY A 332 -21.93 20.59 -16.73
C GLY A 332 -22.04 22.02 -17.23
N GLY A 333 -22.37 22.16 -18.50
CA GLY A 333 -22.64 23.41 -19.20
C GLY A 333 -23.91 23.31 -20.00
N THR A 334 -24.29 24.41 -20.66
CA THR A 334 -25.50 24.46 -21.51
C THR A 334 -25.34 23.70 -22.83
N ALA A 335 -24.11 23.54 -23.30
CA ALA A 335 -23.80 22.89 -24.58
C ALA A 335 -23.59 21.38 -24.47
N CYS A 336 -22.97 20.93 -23.39
CA CYS A 336 -22.71 19.51 -23.11
C CYS A 336 -22.65 19.30 -21.60
N HIS A 337 -23.30 18.27 -21.09
CA HIS A 337 -23.35 17.94 -19.68
C HIS A 337 -23.27 16.44 -19.40
N GLU A 338 -22.74 15.66 -20.35
CA GLU A 338 -22.66 14.21 -20.22
C GLU A 338 -21.31 13.77 -19.64
N ILE A 339 -21.34 12.72 -18.84
CA ILE A 339 -20.17 12.08 -18.22
C ILE A 339 -20.18 10.61 -18.63
N TYR A 340 -19.14 10.19 -19.31
CA TYR A 340 -18.95 8.81 -19.72
C TYR A 340 -17.75 8.20 -19.00
N GLY A 341 -17.93 7.04 -18.37
CA GLY A 341 -16.80 6.22 -17.92
C GLY A 341 -15.95 5.79 -19.12
N GLY A 342 -16.60 5.20 -20.13
CA GLY A 342 -16.03 4.93 -21.45
C GLY A 342 -17.11 5.09 -22.54
N ARG A 343 -16.73 5.65 -23.69
CA ARG A 343 -17.60 5.77 -24.87
C ARG A 343 -16.90 5.23 -26.09
N ALA A 344 -17.51 4.25 -26.74
CA ALA A 344 -16.97 3.66 -27.96
C ALA A 344 -17.91 3.85 -29.14
N SER A 345 -17.37 3.90 -30.38
CA SER A 345 -18.23 3.91 -31.55
C SER A 345 -18.85 2.54 -31.83
N PHE A 346 -18.08 1.42 -31.56
CA PHE A 346 -18.51 0.10 -32.04
C PHE A 346 -18.50 -1.04 -31.04
N TYR A 347 -17.34 -1.48 -30.48
CA TYR A 347 -17.23 -2.84 -29.93
C TYR A 347 -17.34 -2.95 -28.42
N SER A 348 -16.62 -2.13 -27.65
CA SER A 348 -16.57 -2.32 -26.20
C SER A 348 -16.53 -1.00 -25.42
N ALA A 349 -17.32 -0.94 -24.33
CA ALA A 349 -17.25 0.11 -23.32
C ALA A 349 -17.46 -0.51 -21.94
N SER A 350 -16.46 -1.28 -21.47
CA SER A 350 -16.61 -2.18 -20.34
C SER A 350 -15.62 -1.91 -19.22
N GLY A 351 -15.99 -2.30 -17.99
CA GLY A 351 -15.11 -2.16 -16.84
C GLY A 351 -14.82 -0.72 -16.41
N ASN A 352 -15.53 0.25 -16.93
CA ASN A 352 -15.34 1.65 -16.63
C ASN A 352 -15.94 2.03 -15.28
N THR A 353 -15.37 3.07 -14.64
CA THR A 353 -15.83 3.52 -13.33
C THR A 353 -16.05 5.03 -13.32
N VAL A 354 -17.24 5.46 -12.88
CA VAL A 354 -17.54 6.88 -12.58
C VAL A 354 -17.81 7.00 -11.09
N THR A 355 -17.15 7.93 -10.41
CA THR A 355 -17.28 8.12 -8.97
C THR A 355 -17.52 9.58 -8.62
N PHE A 356 -18.58 9.84 -7.89
CA PHE A 356 -18.84 11.11 -7.22
C PHE A 356 -18.55 10.98 -5.72
N ALA A 357 -17.72 11.87 -5.21
CA ALA A 357 -17.37 11.96 -3.79
C ALA A 357 -17.15 13.43 -3.40
N GLY A 358 -16.89 13.70 -2.13
CA GLY A 358 -16.66 15.08 -1.69
C GLY A 358 -17.88 16.00 -1.88
N GLN A 359 -17.70 17.14 -2.53
CA GLN A 359 -18.75 18.15 -2.71
C GLN A 359 -18.76 18.72 -4.15
N PRO A 360 -19.01 17.92 -5.19
CA PRO A 360 -19.16 18.44 -6.54
C PRO A 360 -20.47 19.21 -6.67
N ASP A 361 -20.46 20.30 -7.41
CA ASP A 361 -21.67 20.99 -7.81
C ASP A 361 -22.22 20.36 -9.11
N THR A 362 -23.29 19.62 -8.98
CA THR A 362 -24.02 18.95 -10.07
C THR A 362 -25.39 19.59 -10.34
N SER A 363 -25.57 20.86 -10.00
CA SER A 363 -26.83 21.59 -10.18
C SER A 363 -27.30 21.66 -11.64
N GLN A 364 -26.37 21.50 -12.59
CA GLN A 364 -26.67 21.42 -14.04
C GLN A 364 -27.22 20.05 -14.48
N LYS A 365 -27.40 19.10 -13.53
CA LYS A 365 -27.92 17.75 -13.75
C LYS A 365 -27.21 16.98 -14.88
N PRO A 366 -25.90 16.72 -14.74
CA PRO A 366 -25.19 15.98 -15.78
C PRO A 366 -25.76 14.56 -15.96
N ASP A 367 -25.84 14.13 -17.22
CA ASP A 367 -26.12 12.73 -17.56
C ASP A 367 -24.91 11.87 -17.31
N VAL A 368 -25.07 10.68 -16.75
CA VAL A 368 -23.98 9.77 -16.37
C VAL A 368 -24.15 8.41 -17.01
N TYR A 369 -23.14 8.00 -17.76
CA TYR A 369 -23.08 6.69 -18.40
C TYR A 369 -21.84 5.93 -17.92
N GLY A 370 -22.00 4.74 -17.34
CA GLY A 370 -20.89 3.87 -16.98
C GLY A 370 -20.12 3.44 -18.24
N GLY A 371 -20.84 2.91 -19.23
CA GLY A 371 -20.36 2.60 -20.58
C GLY A 371 -21.40 2.96 -21.64
N ASN A 372 -20.95 3.45 -22.79
CA ASN A 372 -21.82 3.81 -23.89
C ASN A 372 -21.21 3.41 -25.24
N ILE A 373 -22.02 2.87 -26.13
CA ILE A 373 -21.64 2.57 -27.50
C ILE A 373 -22.55 3.38 -28.46
N ILE A 374 -21.91 4.09 -29.38
CA ILE A 374 -22.56 4.82 -30.43
C ILE A 374 -22.70 3.89 -31.65
N SER A 375 -23.93 3.64 -32.08
CA SER A 375 -24.18 3.07 -33.39
C SER A 375 -24.34 4.21 -34.37
N LEU A 376 -23.48 4.35 -35.35
CA LEU A 376 -23.65 5.36 -36.40
C LEU A 376 -24.83 5.03 -37.28
N PRO A 377 -25.72 6.00 -37.54
CA PRO A 377 -26.87 5.80 -38.42
C PRO A 377 -26.40 5.75 -39.90
N GLY A 378 -26.83 4.73 -40.63
CA GLY A 378 -26.92 4.78 -42.08
C GLY A 378 -25.73 4.27 -42.87
N GLU A 379 -24.72 3.65 -42.29
CA GLU A 379 -23.66 3.00 -43.05
C GLU A 379 -23.82 1.47 -43.02
N ASP A 380 -24.34 0.96 -44.14
CA ASP A 380 -24.43 -0.47 -44.49
C ASP A 380 -25.37 -1.33 -43.62
N PRO A 381 -26.55 -1.69 -44.08
CA PRO A 381 -27.43 -2.65 -43.43
C PRO A 381 -26.83 -4.06 -43.38
N THR A 382 -25.63 -4.30 -43.93
CA THR A 382 -24.83 -5.50 -43.80
C THR A 382 -23.80 -5.42 -42.67
N ARG A 383 -23.62 -4.31 -42.00
CA ARG A 383 -22.95 -4.03 -40.74
C ARG A 383 -23.95 -3.32 -39.81
N PRO A 384 -24.00 -3.61 -38.56
CA PRO A 384 -23.13 -4.30 -37.64
C PRO A 384 -23.81 -5.48 -36.98
N ASP A 385 -23.01 -6.46 -36.70
CA ASP A 385 -23.36 -7.49 -35.75
C ASP A 385 -23.37 -6.88 -34.33
N TYR A 386 -24.48 -6.26 -33.92
CA TYR A 386 -24.68 -5.75 -32.54
C TYR A 386 -24.48 -6.82 -31.46
N THR A 387 -24.45 -8.09 -31.88
CA THR A 387 -24.15 -9.22 -30.98
C THR A 387 -22.73 -9.19 -30.45
N ARG A 388 -21.84 -8.33 -30.97
CA ARG A 388 -20.46 -8.15 -30.49
C ARG A 388 -20.26 -6.95 -29.58
N ALA A 389 -21.27 -6.10 -29.41
CA ALA A 389 -21.16 -4.97 -28.49
C ALA A 389 -21.07 -5.48 -27.03
N VAL A 390 -20.05 -5.08 -26.30
CA VAL A 390 -19.83 -5.45 -24.90
C VAL A 390 -19.84 -4.20 -24.03
N ILE A 391 -20.79 -4.13 -23.07
CA ILE A 391 -20.93 -2.98 -22.14
C ILE A 391 -21.07 -3.52 -20.74
N ASP A 392 -20.10 -4.29 -20.30
CA ASP A 392 -20.18 -5.10 -19.09
C ASP A 392 -19.36 -4.52 -17.93
N ASN A 393 -19.81 -4.81 -16.71
CA ASN A 393 -19.07 -4.54 -15.49
C ASN A 393 -18.69 -3.06 -15.26
N ASN A 394 -19.44 -2.13 -15.85
CA ASN A 394 -19.28 -0.71 -15.55
C ASN A 394 -19.81 -0.40 -14.14
N THR A 395 -19.19 0.56 -13.48
CA THR A 395 -19.55 0.93 -12.11
C THR A 395 -19.78 2.42 -11.98
N VAL A 396 -20.90 2.81 -11.37
CA VAL A 396 -21.15 4.19 -10.96
C VAL A 396 -21.27 4.22 -9.45
N ASN A 397 -20.49 5.10 -8.80
CA ASN A 397 -20.45 5.26 -7.35
C ASN A 397 -20.95 6.64 -6.96
N LEU A 398 -22.03 6.71 -6.21
CA LEU A 398 -22.57 7.92 -5.59
C LEU A 398 -22.21 7.92 -4.11
N LEU A 399 -21.01 8.40 -3.77
CA LEU A 399 -20.48 8.43 -2.39
C LEU A 399 -20.84 9.73 -1.65
N THR A 400 -21.48 10.66 -2.35
CA THR A 400 -22.03 11.93 -1.84
C THR A 400 -23.36 12.20 -2.52
N ALA A 401 -24.17 13.08 -1.96
CA ALA A 401 -25.42 13.48 -2.60
C ALA A 401 -25.16 14.28 -3.89
N VAL A 402 -25.78 13.85 -4.98
CA VAL A 402 -25.68 14.49 -6.29
C VAL A 402 -27.04 14.59 -6.97
N THR A 403 -27.17 15.58 -7.85
CA THR A 403 -28.32 15.77 -8.71
C THR A 403 -27.92 15.49 -10.16
N LEU A 404 -28.54 14.49 -10.78
CA LEU A 404 -28.14 13.98 -12.09
C LEU A 404 -29.32 14.04 -13.05
N GLY A 405 -29.04 14.07 -14.36
CA GLY A 405 -29.98 13.77 -15.42
C GLY A 405 -30.19 12.27 -15.56
N ASN A 406 -29.83 11.70 -16.70
CA ASN A 406 -29.86 10.24 -16.88
C ASN A 406 -28.73 9.57 -16.10
N LEU A 407 -29.05 8.48 -15.40
CA LEU A 407 -28.10 7.64 -14.66
C LEU A 407 -28.14 6.23 -15.25
N VAL A 408 -27.10 5.86 -16.01
CA VAL A 408 -27.11 4.67 -16.85
C VAL A 408 -25.84 3.85 -16.68
N GLY A 409 -25.99 2.53 -16.45
CA GLY A 409 -24.86 1.60 -16.31
C GLY A 409 -24.26 1.21 -17.65
N GLY A 410 -25.08 0.82 -18.61
CA GLY A 410 -24.68 0.47 -19.96
C GLY A 410 -25.75 0.86 -20.98
N HIS A 411 -25.34 1.49 -22.08
CA HIS A 411 -26.24 2.05 -23.09
C HIS A 411 -25.67 1.89 -24.50
N ILE A 412 -26.59 1.61 -25.47
CA ILE A 412 -26.28 1.69 -26.91
C ILE A 412 -27.20 2.74 -27.50
N ASP A 413 -26.63 3.74 -28.17
CA ASP A 413 -27.37 4.75 -28.91
C ASP A 413 -27.89 4.15 -30.22
N VAL A 414 -29.10 3.67 -30.23
CA VAL A 414 -29.82 3.30 -31.49
C VAL A 414 -30.82 4.40 -31.79
N ILE A 415 -30.87 4.85 -33.03
CA ILE A 415 -31.60 6.05 -33.46
C ILE A 415 -33.09 6.06 -33.08
N GLU A 416 -33.74 4.92 -32.90
CA GLU A 416 -35.17 4.87 -32.65
C GLU A 416 -35.61 4.27 -31.31
N LYS A 417 -34.72 3.68 -30.50
CA LYS A 417 -35.08 3.10 -29.20
C LYS A 417 -33.92 3.18 -28.20
N LYS A 418 -34.18 3.74 -27.03
CA LYS A 418 -33.26 3.66 -25.89
C LYS A 418 -33.20 2.21 -25.42
N HIS A 419 -32.09 1.54 -25.67
CA HIS A 419 -31.85 0.19 -25.18
C HIS A 419 -30.73 0.21 -24.09
N PHE A 420 -31.07 -0.39 -22.96
CA PHE A 420 -30.09 -0.61 -21.90
C PHE A 420 -29.49 -2.00 -22.08
N TYR A 421 -28.14 -2.09 -22.11
CA TYR A 421 -27.43 -3.31 -22.43
C TYR A 421 -26.37 -3.62 -21.39
N GLY A 422 -25.86 -4.84 -21.47
CA GLY A 422 -24.70 -5.32 -20.73
C GLY A 422 -25.07 -6.20 -19.54
N SER A 423 -24.04 -6.73 -18.93
CA SER A 423 -24.12 -7.56 -17.75
C SER A 423 -23.17 -7.07 -16.67
N GLY A 424 -23.54 -7.25 -15.40
CA GLY A 424 -22.68 -6.91 -14.27
C GLY A 424 -22.51 -5.44 -13.99
N ASN A 425 -23.16 -4.54 -14.75
CA ASN A 425 -23.13 -3.10 -14.49
C ASN A 425 -23.69 -2.80 -13.10
N THR A 426 -23.00 -1.98 -12.33
CA THR A 426 -23.23 -1.79 -10.89
C THR A 426 -23.43 -0.32 -10.56
N LEU A 427 -24.49 -0.02 -9.81
CA LEU A 427 -24.69 1.25 -9.14
C LEU A 427 -24.46 1.07 -7.66
N ASN A 428 -23.57 1.86 -7.07
CA ASN A 428 -23.34 1.93 -5.64
C ASN A 428 -23.82 3.29 -5.11
N VAL A 429 -24.80 3.28 -4.22
CA VAL A 429 -25.35 4.48 -3.59
C VAL A 429 -24.96 4.47 -2.11
N ALA A 430 -24.15 5.43 -1.68
CA ALA A 430 -23.58 5.48 -0.36
C ALA A 430 -23.84 6.80 0.39
N ALA A 431 -24.79 7.60 -0.13
CA ALA A 431 -25.28 8.81 0.50
C ALA A 431 -26.79 8.91 0.30
N THR A 432 -27.47 9.56 1.23
CA THR A 432 -28.89 9.93 1.09
C THR A 432 -29.04 11.19 0.21
N GLY A 433 -30.23 11.39 -0.35
CA GLY A 433 -30.58 12.62 -1.07
C GLY A 433 -30.08 12.68 -2.50
N ASN A 434 -29.62 11.57 -3.10
CA ASN A 434 -29.31 11.53 -4.53
C ASN A 434 -30.58 11.67 -5.38
N THR A 435 -30.48 12.40 -6.50
CA THR A 435 -31.58 12.53 -7.46
C THR A 435 -31.10 12.27 -8.88
N ALA A 436 -31.96 11.65 -9.69
CA ALA A 436 -31.76 11.45 -11.13
C ALA A 436 -33.09 11.65 -11.88
N GLU A 437 -33.03 11.94 -13.18
CA GLU A 437 -34.22 12.01 -14.00
C GLU A 437 -34.64 10.64 -14.52
N LEU A 438 -33.67 9.79 -14.85
CA LEU A 438 -33.86 8.41 -15.31
C LEU A 438 -32.80 7.49 -14.72
N LEU A 439 -33.17 6.24 -14.46
CA LEU A 439 -32.26 5.17 -14.05
C LEU A 439 -32.41 3.97 -15.01
N GLY A 440 -31.27 3.43 -15.51
CA GLY A 440 -31.31 2.24 -16.35
C GLY A 440 -29.96 1.57 -16.57
N GLY A 441 -29.98 0.36 -17.14
CA GLY A 441 -28.77 -0.34 -17.56
C GLY A 441 -27.89 -0.93 -16.43
N PHE A 442 -28.40 -1.00 -15.21
CA PHE A 442 -27.70 -1.62 -14.07
C PHE A 442 -28.31 -2.97 -13.73
N GLN A 443 -27.49 -3.99 -13.55
CA GLN A 443 -27.89 -5.31 -13.08
C GLN A 443 -27.67 -5.51 -11.59
N LYS A 444 -26.93 -4.55 -10.94
CA LYS A 444 -26.69 -4.54 -9.49
C LYS A 444 -26.93 -3.13 -8.95
N LEU A 445 -27.82 -3.03 -7.97
CA LEU A 445 -28.11 -1.80 -7.23
C LEU A 445 -27.71 -2.01 -5.78
N ASN A 446 -26.59 -1.46 -5.36
CA ASN A 446 -26.07 -1.61 -4.00
C ASN A 446 -26.30 -0.33 -3.21
N PHE A 447 -26.99 -0.45 -2.09
CA PHE A 447 -27.22 0.65 -1.16
C PHE A 447 -26.40 0.45 0.09
N TYR A 448 -25.57 1.43 0.39
CA TYR A 448 -24.72 1.48 1.57
C TYR A 448 -25.24 2.57 2.48
N LEU A 449 -26.04 2.20 3.49
CA LEU A 449 -26.66 3.16 4.41
C LEU A 449 -25.59 3.83 5.28
N PRO A 450 -25.43 5.16 5.25
CA PRO A 450 -24.57 5.89 6.17
C PRO A 450 -24.96 5.66 7.64
N ALA A 451 -24.02 5.80 8.56
CA ALA A 451 -24.28 5.61 9.99
C ALA A 451 -25.30 6.62 10.58
N ASP A 452 -25.40 7.79 9.98
CA ASP A 452 -26.32 8.88 10.32
C ASP A 452 -27.66 8.82 9.55
N THR A 453 -27.95 7.73 8.84
CA THR A 453 -29.24 7.54 8.15
C THR A 453 -30.37 7.63 9.15
N ALA A 454 -31.35 8.53 8.89
CA ALA A 454 -32.53 8.70 9.71
C ALA A 454 -33.74 7.94 9.15
N ALA A 455 -34.73 7.66 9.99
CA ALA A 455 -36.03 7.12 9.56
C ALA A 455 -36.68 8.04 8.50
N GLY A 456 -37.23 7.43 7.45
CA GLY A 456 -37.85 8.14 6.32
C GLY A 456 -36.88 8.73 5.29
N SER A 457 -35.54 8.60 5.48
CA SER A 457 -34.55 9.05 4.50
C SER A 457 -34.70 8.33 3.16
N THR A 458 -34.34 9.02 2.09
CA THR A 458 -34.31 8.45 0.73
C THR A 458 -32.89 8.44 0.20
N MET A 459 -32.41 7.30 -0.30
CA MET A 459 -31.08 7.15 -0.87
C MET A 459 -31.00 7.69 -2.30
N LEU A 460 -31.95 7.30 -3.15
CA LEU A 460 -32.02 7.75 -4.55
C LEU A 460 -33.47 8.02 -4.95
N THR A 461 -33.74 9.22 -5.48
CA THR A 461 -34.99 9.60 -6.11
C THR A 461 -34.80 9.71 -7.62
N VAL A 462 -35.62 9.01 -8.41
CA VAL A 462 -35.67 9.07 -9.84
C VAL A 462 -36.99 9.76 -10.24
N ALA A 463 -36.91 10.95 -10.80
CA ALA A 463 -38.11 11.72 -11.15
C ALA A 463 -39.00 11.02 -12.23
N GLY A 464 -38.35 10.39 -13.20
CA GLY A 464 -39.01 9.66 -14.29
C GLY A 464 -39.05 8.14 -14.02
N THR A 465 -38.67 7.37 -15.04
CA THR A 465 -38.74 5.90 -15.00
C THR A 465 -37.41 5.29 -14.52
N ALA A 466 -37.48 4.34 -13.58
CA ALA A 466 -36.41 3.46 -13.21
C ALA A 466 -36.57 2.10 -13.93
N TYR A 467 -35.65 1.80 -14.86
CA TYR A 467 -35.57 0.52 -15.57
C TYR A 467 -34.72 -0.45 -14.74
N VAL A 468 -35.38 -1.37 -14.05
CA VAL A 468 -34.77 -2.24 -13.02
C VAL A 468 -34.99 -3.72 -13.28
N ASP A 469 -35.27 -4.08 -14.54
CA ASP A 469 -35.57 -5.47 -14.88
C ASP A 469 -34.39 -6.40 -14.56
N ASN A 470 -34.66 -7.45 -13.75
CA ASN A 470 -33.68 -8.38 -13.25
C ASN A 470 -32.52 -7.80 -12.40
N ALA A 471 -32.65 -6.56 -11.92
CA ALA A 471 -31.62 -5.97 -11.07
C ALA A 471 -31.58 -6.62 -9.69
N LYS A 472 -30.38 -7.02 -9.27
CA LYS A 472 -30.13 -7.49 -7.89
C LYS A 472 -29.97 -6.27 -6.98
N VAL A 473 -30.57 -6.33 -5.79
CA VAL A 473 -30.45 -5.29 -4.76
C VAL A 473 -29.55 -5.79 -3.64
N GLY A 474 -28.50 -5.04 -3.35
CA GLY A 474 -27.64 -5.22 -2.18
C GLY A 474 -27.89 -4.12 -1.15
N LEU A 475 -27.87 -4.50 0.12
CA LEU A 475 -28.05 -3.56 1.24
C LEU A 475 -26.97 -3.80 2.30
N GLN A 476 -26.26 -2.76 2.68
CA GLN A 476 -25.22 -2.80 3.71
C GLN A 476 -25.28 -1.54 4.58
N ALA A 477 -24.85 -1.66 5.84
CA ALA A 477 -24.62 -0.53 6.72
C ALA A 477 -23.14 -0.10 6.64
N GLN A 478 -22.87 1.20 6.57
CA GLN A 478 -21.52 1.77 6.59
C GLN A 478 -20.96 2.01 8.00
N GLY A 479 -21.78 1.83 9.00
CA GLY A 479 -21.43 2.02 10.40
C GLY A 479 -22.59 1.69 11.31
N ILE A 480 -22.42 1.93 12.60
CA ILE A 480 -23.47 1.76 13.59
C ILE A 480 -24.48 2.90 13.41
N PHE A 481 -25.76 2.54 13.22
CA PHE A 481 -26.80 3.54 13.09
C PHE A 481 -27.02 4.31 14.38
N THR A 482 -27.11 5.62 14.25
CA THR A 482 -27.46 6.55 15.34
C THR A 482 -28.88 7.09 15.23
N GLY A 483 -29.50 6.97 14.05
CA GLY A 483 -30.84 7.52 13.73
C GLY A 483 -31.90 6.49 13.30
N LEU A 484 -31.57 5.18 13.35
CA LEU A 484 -32.50 4.11 12.98
C LEU A 484 -32.75 3.17 14.17
N ALA A 485 -34.00 2.84 14.40
CA ALA A 485 -34.48 1.87 15.37
C ALA A 485 -35.33 0.78 14.69
N PRO A 486 -35.55 -0.38 15.31
CA PRO A 486 -36.46 -1.40 14.80
C PRO A 486 -37.83 -0.85 14.46
N SER A 487 -38.35 -1.22 13.30
CA SER A 487 -39.58 -0.75 12.63
C SER A 487 -39.41 0.55 11.82
N ASP A 488 -38.26 1.21 11.90
CA ASP A 488 -37.98 2.35 11.03
C ASP A 488 -37.75 1.92 9.58
N THR A 489 -38.13 2.77 8.65
CA THR A 489 -38.07 2.50 7.20
C THR A 489 -37.21 3.54 6.51
N VAL A 490 -36.36 3.08 5.59
CA VAL A 490 -35.54 3.88 4.67
C VAL A 490 -36.01 3.59 3.24
N THR A 491 -36.21 4.63 2.45
CA THR A 491 -36.47 4.48 1.03
C THR A 491 -35.14 4.31 0.26
N LEU A 492 -34.90 3.13 -0.29
CA LEU A 492 -33.70 2.88 -1.09
C LEU A 492 -33.78 3.54 -2.45
N LEU A 493 -34.92 3.36 -3.13
CA LEU A 493 -35.19 3.91 -4.44
C LEU A 493 -36.65 4.37 -4.54
N GLN A 494 -36.84 5.65 -4.79
CA GLN A 494 -38.13 6.24 -5.16
C GLN A 494 -38.13 6.57 -6.65
N ALA A 495 -39.14 6.18 -7.41
CA ALA A 495 -39.22 6.50 -8.85
C ALA A 495 -40.58 7.10 -9.21
N GLY A 496 -40.65 7.85 -10.33
CA GLY A 496 -41.93 8.23 -10.92
C GLY A 496 -42.70 6.99 -11.40
N SER A 497 -41.97 6.03 -12.00
CA SER A 497 -42.48 4.70 -12.36
C SER A 497 -41.35 3.68 -12.38
N PHE A 498 -41.71 2.42 -12.19
CA PHE A 498 -40.76 1.29 -12.38
C PHE A 498 -41.10 0.51 -13.66
N ASN A 499 -40.09 0.28 -14.49
CA ASN A 499 -40.12 -0.73 -15.53
C ASN A 499 -39.29 -1.92 -15.09
N GLY A 500 -39.95 -3.05 -14.84
CA GLY A 500 -39.32 -4.27 -14.28
C GLY A 500 -39.68 -4.54 -12.83
N THR A 501 -39.11 -5.62 -12.30
CA THR A 501 -39.34 -6.11 -10.95
C THR A 501 -38.05 -5.98 -10.11
N LEU A 502 -38.23 -5.65 -8.83
CA LEU A 502 -37.16 -5.61 -7.84
C LEU A 502 -37.36 -6.73 -6.83
N PRO A 503 -36.27 -7.28 -6.29
CA PRO A 503 -36.35 -8.29 -5.24
C PRO A 503 -36.93 -7.68 -3.95
N THR A 504 -37.77 -8.49 -3.27
CA THR A 504 -38.31 -8.20 -1.94
C THR A 504 -37.93 -9.32 -0.98
N GLY A 505 -38.01 -9.10 0.33
CA GLY A 505 -37.70 -10.10 1.35
C GLY A 505 -36.62 -9.66 2.31
N SER A 506 -36.19 -10.59 3.16
CA SER A 506 -35.23 -10.28 4.24
C SER A 506 -33.80 -10.21 3.73
N VAL A 507 -33.06 -9.23 4.24
CA VAL A 507 -31.63 -9.01 3.98
C VAL A 507 -30.94 -8.73 5.31
N THR A 508 -29.87 -9.49 5.61
CA THR A 508 -29.00 -9.21 6.77
C THR A 508 -27.73 -8.52 6.28
N THR A 509 -27.38 -7.41 6.91
CA THR A 509 -26.13 -6.69 6.59
C THR A 509 -24.92 -7.48 7.07
N LYS A 510 -23.77 -7.26 6.45
CA LYS A 510 -22.50 -7.80 6.95
C LYS A 510 -22.23 -7.25 8.37
N PRO A 511 -21.59 -8.06 9.23
CA PRO A 511 -21.22 -7.62 10.55
C PRO A 511 -20.28 -6.43 10.55
N ILE A 512 -20.52 -5.48 11.44
CA ILE A 512 -19.67 -4.30 11.67
C ILE A 512 -19.03 -4.46 13.04
N PRO A 513 -17.71 -4.34 13.18
CA PRO A 513 -17.05 -4.37 14.47
C PRO A 513 -17.56 -3.26 15.40
N THR A 514 -17.93 -3.64 16.62
CA THR A 514 -18.29 -2.73 17.72
C THR A 514 -17.27 -2.79 18.87
N GLY A 515 -16.44 -3.82 18.86
CA GLY A 515 -15.29 -4.06 19.71
C GLY A 515 -14.37 -5.06 19.02
N ILE A 516 -13.34 -5.51 19.71
CA ILE A 516 -12.37 -6.47 19.14
C ILE A 516 -13.04 -7.83 18.87
N THR A 517 -13.96 -8.24 19.74
CA THR A 517 -14.67 -9.52 19.65
C THR A 517 -16.18 -9.38 19.43
N THR A 518 -16.69 -8.16 19.36
CA THR A 518 -18.11 -7.91 19.21
C THR A 518 -18.42 -7.27 17.86
N VAL A 519 -19.51 -7.72 17.26
CA VAL A 519 -19.98 -7.23 15.96
C VAL A 519 -21.48 -6.96 16.02
N LYS A 520 -21.91 -6.03 15.19
CA LYS A 520 -23.31 -5.67 15.02
C LYS A 520 -23.73 -5.89 13.57
N SER A 521 -24.87 -6.53 13.35
CA SER A 521 -25.52 -6.61 12.06
C SER A 521 -26.98 -6.21 12.17
N TYR A 522 -27.57 -5.90 11.02
CA TYR A 522 -28.93 -5.38 10.92
C TYR A 522 -29.72 -6.27 9.97
N ASP A 523 -30.90 -6.69 10.40
CA ASP A 523 -31.87 -7.41 9.58
C ASP A 523 -32.89 -6.41 9.04
N PHE A 524 -33.04 -6.39 7.72
CA PHE A 524 -34.01 -5.55 7.03
C PHE A 524 -34.97 -6.40 6.20
N THR A 525 -36.21 -5.95 6.10
CA THR A 525 -37.16 -6.44 5.09
C THR A 525 -37.27 -5.43 3.95
N LEU A 526 -36.93 -5.88 2.73
CA LEU A 526 -37.15 -5.12 1.51
C LEU A 526 -38.61 -5.29 1.06
N SER A 527 -39.28 -4.16 0.82
CA SER A 527 -40.65 -4.12 0.35
C SER A 527 -40.83 -3.13 -0.80
N ARG A 528 -41.74 -3.43 -1.72
CA ARG A 528 -42.16 -2.49 -2.74
C ARG A 528 -43.54 -1.94 -2.40
N THR A 529 -43.63 -0.65 -2.18
CA THR A 529 -44.90 0.05 -1.90
C THR A 529 -45.11 1.13 -2.93
N GLY A 530 -46.03 0.89 -3.85
CA GLY A 530 -46.27 1.81 -4.99
C GLY A 530 -45.01 1.97 -5.86
N ASN A 531 -44.49 3.18 -5.91
CA ASN A 531 -43.31 3.58 -6.69
C ASN A 531 -42.06 3.71 -5.81
N ALA A 532 -42.01 3.02 -4.68
CA ALA A 532 -40.85 3.00 -3.78
C ALA A 532 -40.38 1.58 -3.47
N LEU A 533 -39.07 1.38 -3.47
CA LEU A 533 -38.40 0.25 -2.83
C LEU A 533 -37.92 0.72 -1.48
N THR A 534 -38.40 0.09 -0.43
CA THR A 534 -38.10 0.44 0.97
C THR A 534 -37.38 -0.68 1.68
N ALA A 535 -36.58 -0.33 2.69
CA ALA A 535 -35.98 -1.25 3.64
C ALA A 535 -36.46 -0.88 5.05
N THR A 536 -37.18 -1.79 5.70
CA THR A 536 -37.61 -1.66 7.10
C THR A 536 -36.63 -2.40 7.97
N LEU A 537 -36.08 -1.73 8.99
CA LEU A 537 -35.19 -2.37 9.97
C LEU A 537 -36.00 -3.24 10.90
N ASP A 538 -35.87 -4.55 10.81
CA ASP A 538 -36.62 -5.50 11.66
C ASP A 538 -35.90 -5.73 12.98
N LYS A 539 -34.58 -5.89 12.95
CA LYS A 539 -33.80 -6.27 14.11
C LYS A 539 -32.38 -5.76 14.07
N VAL A 540 -31.86 -5.42 15.22
CA VAL A 540 -30.43 -5.14 15.46
C VAL A 540 -29.86 -6.35 16.20
N ASN A 541 -28.85 -6.99 15.62
CA ASN A 541 -28.15 -8.11 16.21
C ASN A 541 -26.79 -7.62 16.73
N ASP A 542 -26.56 -7.83 18.04
CA ASP A 542 -25.28 -7.53 18.70
C ASP A 542 -24.76 -8.84 19.28
N TYR A 543 -23.62 -9.33 18.79
CA TYR A 543 -23.15 -10.67 19.12
C TYR A 543 -21.63 -10.82 18.95
N THR A 544 -21.13 -11.93 19.50
CA THR A 544 -19.78 -12.42 19.25
C THR A 544 -19.84 -13.83 18.65
N THR A 545 -18.76 -14.28 18.03
CA THR A 545 -18.60 -15.65 17.53
C THR A 545 -17.37 -16.30 18.15
N ALA A 546 -17.34 -17.63 18.17
CA ALA A 546 -16.16 -18.38 18.64
C ALA A 546 -14.89 -17.99 17.87
N GLU A 547 -15.01 -17.78 16.55
CA GLU A 547 -13.89 -17.37 15.69
C GLU A 547 -13.34 -16.00 16.08
N LEU A 548 -14.22 -15.02 16.38
CA LEU A 548 -13.80 -13.70 16.85
C LEU A 548 -13.09 -13.77 18.20
N GLN A 549 -13.54 -14.67 19.10
CA GLN A 549 -12.89 -14.92 20.37
C GLN A 549 -11.54 -15.64 20.19
N ASP A 550 -11.49 -16.67 19.32
CA ASP A 550 -10.27 -17.46 19.08
C ASP A 550 -9.12 -16.60 18.55
N ASN A 551 -9.43 -15.60 17.73
CA ASN A 551 -8.43 -14.68 17.17
C ASN A 551 -7.74 -13.82 18.25
N THR A 552 -8.36 -13.61 19.41
CA THR A 552 -7.77 -12.87 20.54
C THR A 552 -6.56 -13.57 21.16
N LYS A 553 -6.38 -14.86 20.92
CA LYS A 553 -5.19 -15.60 21.33
C LYS A 553 -3.89 -14.92 20.89
N SER A 554 -3.88 -14.34 19.68
CA SER A 554 -2.72 -13.60 19.14
C SER A 554 -2.25 -12.50 20.10
N MET A 555 -3.18 -11.77 20.74
CA MET A 555 -2.85 -10.69 21.67
C MET A 555 -2.19 -11.21 22.96
N VAL A 556 -2.49 -12.45 23.37
CA VAL A 556 -1.96 -13.08 24.58
C VAL A 556 -0.59 -13.75 24.34
N GLU A 557 -0.25 -14.04 23.08
CA GLU A 557 1.02 -14.69 22.71
C GLU A 557 2.26 -13.84 23.02
N THR A 558 2.12 -12.52 23.16
CA THR A 558 3.15 -11.62 23.72
C THR A 558 3.71 -12.15 25.05
N ARG A 559 2.84 -12.71 25.91
CA ARG A 559 3.23 -13.26 27.22
C ARG A 559 4.08 -14.53 27.06
N ALA A 560 3.73 -15.40 26.13
CA ALA A 560 4.51 -16.61 25.82
C ALA A 560 5.88 -16.24 25.21
N ALA A 561 5.91 -15.25 24.30
CA ALA A 561 7.15 -14.73 23.73
C ALA A 561 8.08 -14.14 24.79
N SER A 562 7.56 -13.26 25.63
CA SER A 562 8.31 -12.62 26.72
C SER A 562 8.86 -13.64 27.71
N THR A 563 8.06 -14.64 28.08
CA THR A 563 8.50 -15.75 28.95
C THR A 563 9.62 -16.56 28.29
N THR A 564 9.53 -16.83 26.98
CA THR A 564 10.58 -17.52 26.22
C THR A 564 11.89 -16.72 26.21
N MET A 565 11.83 -15.39 26.06
CA MET A 565 13.01 -14.51 26.12
C MET A 565 13.63 -14.48 27.51
N LEU A 566 12.84 -14.37 28.58
CA LEU A 566 13.31 -14.47 29.96
C LEU A 566 13.99 -15.83 30.26
N ASN A 567 13.41 -16.91 29.74
CA ASN A 567 13.97 -18.25 29.82
C ASN A 567 15.34 -18.34 29.12
N GLY A 568 15.52 -17.68 27.98
CA GLY A 568 16.79 -17.55 27.26
C GLY A 568 17.89 -16.88 28.12
N GLY A 569 17.55 -15.81 28.85
CA GLY A 569 18.43 -15.16 29.81
C GLY A 569 18.80 -16.05 30.99
N THR A 570 17.84 -16.85 31.49
CA THR A 570 18.07 -17.84 32.55
C THR A 570 19.02 -18.94 32.08
N ASP A 571 18.83 -19.42 30.85
CA ASP A 571 19.70 -20.45 30.26
C ASP A 571 21.13 -19.95 30.03
N LEU A 572 21.29 -18.69 29.62
CA LEU A 572 22.58 -18.03 29.46
C LEU A 572 23.33 -17.97 30.80
N LEU A 573 22.66 -17.56 31.89
CA LEU A 573 23.26 -17.50 33.21
C LEU A 573 23.64 -18.89 33.72
N ALA A 574 22.73 -19.87 33.68
CA ALA A 574 22.92 -21.25 34.15
C ALA A 574 23.96 -22.05 33.31
N GLY A 575 24.26 -21.57 32.09
CA GLY A 575 25.32 -22.09 31.21
C GLY A 575 26.59 -21.25 31.29
N GLN A 576 26.72 -20.32 30.38
CA GLN A 576 27.91 -19.48 30.20
C GLN A 576 28.20 -18.58 31.41
N GLY A 577 27.18 -17.99 32.05
CA GLY A 577 27.40 -17.11 33.21
C GLY A 577 28.12 -17.80 34.37
N PHE A 578 27.63 -18.97 34.81
CA PHE A 578 28.29 -19.75 35.86
C PHE A 578 29.67 -20.26 35.46
N GLN A 579 29.83 -20.61 34.17
CA GLN A 579 31.13 -21.08 33.67
C GLN A 579 32.16 -19.94 33.70
N GLN A 580 31.80 -18.75 33.24
CA GLN A 580 32.71 -17.60 33.23
C GLN A 580 33.02 -17.10 34.65
N ALA A 581 32.04 -17.11 35.53
CA ALA A 581 32.23 -16.79 36.94
C ALA A 581 33.22 -17.75 37.61
N ALA A 582 33.09 -19.05 37.34
CA ALA A 582 34.04 -20.07 37.88
C ALA A 582 35.44 -19.90 37.29
N ASN A 583 35.58 -19.64 36.00
CA ASN A 583 36.86 -19.38 35.36
C ASN A 583 37.52 -18.11 35.92
N ALA A 584 36.76 -17.02 36.11
CA ALA A 584 37.23 -15.77 36.70
C ALA A 584 37.81 -15.98 38.11
N ALA A 585 37.07 -16.71 38.93
CA ALA A 585 37.49 -16.99 40.31
C ALA A 585 38.66 -17.94 40.38
N ALA A 586 38.75 -18.95 39.51
CA ALA A 586 39.91 -19.87 39.46
C ALA A 586 41.21 -19.16 39.06
N GLN A 587 41.15 -18.24 38.08
CA GLN A 587 42.31 -17.44 37.68
C GLN A 587 42.83 -16.52 38.81
N ALA A 588 41.91 -15.97 39.62
CA ALA A 588 42.27 -15.17 40.78
C ALA A 588 43.09 -15.99 41.82
N ALA A 589 42.72 -17.28 41.97
CA ALA A 589 43.39 -18.19 42.89
C ALA A 589 44.80 -18.60 42.41
N GLU A 590 45.05 -18.71 41.11
CA GLU A 590 46.35 -19.08 40.52
C GLU A 590 47.38 -17.95 40.54
N SER A 591 46.97 -16.68 40.65
CA SER A 591 47.85 -15.52 40.46
C SER A 591 48.31 -14.83 41.74
N GLY A 592 48.01 -15.36 42.93
CA GLY A 592 48.28 -14.68 44.17
C GLY A 592 49.37 -15.28 45.02
N ASP A 593 50.32 -14.46 45.48
CA ASP A 593 51.06 -14.70 46.73
C ASP A 593 50.08 -14.95 47.90
N GLY A 594 50.15 -16.08 48.52
CA GLY A 594 49.15 -16.76 49.34
C GLY A 594 48.39 -16.00 50.46
N GLN A 595 48.36 -14.67 50.49
CA GLN A 595 47.51 -13.88 51.43
C GLN A 595 46.59 -12.77 50.92
N SER A 596 46.69 -12.32 49.68
CA SER A 596 45.85 -11.18 49.21
C SER A 596 44.72 -11.52 48.26
N THR A 597 44.71 -12.63 47.56
CA THR A 597 43.79 -12.97 46.47
C THR A 597 42.46 -13.56 46.89
N ALA A 598 42.31 -14.04 48.11
CA ALA A 598 41.03 -14.53 48.68
C ALA A 598 39.97 -13.42 48.89
N ARG A 599 40.28 -12.17 48.59
CA ARG A 599 39.42 -11.01 48.87
C ARG A 599 38.84 -10.32 47.66
N SER A 600 39.28 -10.57 46.42
CA SER A 600 38.83 -9.82 45.24
C SER A 600 37.62 -10.48 44.54
N LEU A 601 36.63 -9.66 44.20
CA LEU A 601 35.55 -9.99 43.27
C LEU A 601 36.08 -9.86 41.83
N MET A 602 35.89 -10.88 41.02
CA MET A 602 36.34 -10.91 39.63
C MET A 602 35.18 -10.71 38.67
N PRO A 603 35.31 -9.82 37.68
CA PRO A 603 34.25 -9.57 36.72
C PRO A 603 34.10 -10.71 35.71
N PHE A 604 32.89 -10.97 35.31
CA PHE A 604 32.55 -11.87 34.20
C PHE A 604 31.39 -11.31 33.39
N ALA A 605 31.29 -11.71 32.13
CA ALA A 605 30.14 -11.42 31.26
C ALA A 605 29.82 -12.60 30.34
N ALA A 606 28.57 -12.77 30.05
CA ALA A 606 28.06 -13.69 29.04
C ALA A 606 26.99 -13.01 28.21
N ILE A 607 27.10 -13.14 26.92
CA ILE A 607 26.10 -12.65 25.95
C ILE A 607 25.58 -13.83 25.13
N GLY A 608 24.30 -13.85 24.87
CA GLY A 608 23.66 -14.85 24.03
C GLY A 608 22.73 -14.20 23.01
N THR A 609 22.64 -14.79 21.84
CA THR A 609 21.66 -14.40 20.79
C THR A 609 21.04 -15.65 20.20
N GLY A 610 19.77 -15.56 19.78
CA GLY A 610 19.09 -16.72 19.22
C GLY A 610 17.87 -16.37 18.37
N LYS A 611 17.54 -17.33 17.51
CA LYS A 611 16.27 -17.38 16.80
C LYS A 611 15.59 -18.68 17.17
N LEU A 612 14.48 -18.57 17.88
CA LEU A 612 13.77 -19.71 18.43
C LEU A 612 12.29 -19.63 18.03
N ARG A 613 11.75 -20.77 17.66
CA ARG A 613 10.32 -20.98 17.53
C ARG A 613 9.81 -21.77 18.72
N THR A 614 8.75 -21.30 19.33
CA THR A 614 8.06 -21.97 20.43
C THR A 614 6.63 -22.25 20.02
N GLU A 615 6.24 -23.52 20.08
CA GLU A 615 4.86 -23.94 19.85
C GLU A 615 4.00 -23.52 21.04
N SER A 616 2.90 -22.82 20.76
CA SER A 616 1.97 -22.28 21.80
C SER A 616 0.54 -22.80 21.65
N GLY A 617 0.35 -23.86 20.80
CA GLY A 617 -0.93 -24.29 20.24
C GLY A 617 -1.23 -23.57 18.92
N SER A 618 -0.36 -22.80 18.45
CA SER A 618 0.07 -22.13 17.26
C SER A 618 1.57 -21.98 17.41
N TYR A 619 2.22 -20.92 16.92
CA TYR A 619 3.63 -20.73 17.21
C TYR A 619 4.05 -19.27 17.31
N VAL A 620 5.12 -19.04 18.08
CA VAL A 620 5.78 -17.75 18.23
C VAL A 620 7.24 -17.88 17.81
N ASP A 621 7.66 -17.08 16.85
CA ASP A 621 9.05 -16.91 16.43
C ASP A 621 9.67 -15.75 17.22
N THR A 622 10.74 -16.00 17.94
CA THR A 622 11.48 -14.99 18.69
C THR A 622 12.89 -14.81 18.16
N ARG A 623 13.33 -13.56 18.08
CA ARG A 623 14.73 -13.19 17.82
C ARG A 623 15.19 -12.31 18.96
N SER A 624 16.12 -12.80 19.77
CA SER A 624 16.53 -12.09 20.98
C SER A 624 18.01 -12.18 21.24
N TRP A 625 18.48 -11.24 22.05
CA TRP A 625 19.78 -11.33 22.69
C TRP A 625 19.64 -11.04 24.18
N ALA A 626 20.54 -11.59 24.96
CA ALA A 626 20.60 -11.42 26.40
C ALA A 626 22.06 -11.21 26.85
N LEU A 627 22.23 -10.44 27.90
CA LEU A 627 23.50 -10.17 28.57
C LEU A 627 23.33 -10.48 30.05
N ASN A 628 24.26 -11.24 30.58
CA ASN A 628 24.49 -11.41 32.02
C ASN A 628 25.88 -10.91 32.34
N ALA A 629 26.03 -10.01 33.30
CA ALA A 629 27.31 -9.52 33.76
C ALA A 629 27.32 -9.44 35.29
N GLY A 630 28.46 -9.69 35.90
CA GLY A 630 28.54 -9.69 37.35
C GLY A 630 29.95 -9.77 37.89
N PHE A 631 30.01 -9.98 39.19
CA PHE A 631 31.25 -10.22 39.89
C PHE A 631 31.16 -11.53 40.66
N ALA A 632 32.19 -12.34 40.58
CA ALA A 632 32.26 -13.64 41.27
C ALA A 632 33.43 -13.70 42.26
N LYS A 633 33.17 -14.36 43.36
CA LYS A 633 34.19 -14.69 44.37
C LYS A 633 34.14 -16.18 44.66
N GLU A 634 35.30 -16.83 44.70
CA GLU A 634 35.48 -18.21 45.17
C GLU A 634 36.14 -18.23 46.54
N ILE A 635 35.62 -19.06 47.41
CA ILE A 635 36.25 -19.39 48.70
C ILE A 635 36.36 -20.90 48.82
N THR A 636 37.49 -21.38 49.38
CA THR A 636 37.65 -22.78 49.66
C THR A 636 37.10 -23.07 51.06
N ASN A 637 36.29 -24.09 51.18
CA ASN A 637 35.73 -24.60 52.45
C ASN A 637 36.04 -26.07 52.63
N ARG A 638 35.57 -26.68 53.74
CA ARG A 638 35.81 -28.07 54.06
C ARG A 638 35.31 -29.08 53.04
N GLN A 639 34.31 -28.71 52.24
CA GLN A 639 33.67 -29.57 51.24
C GLN A 639 34.26 -29.38 49.83
N GLY A 640 34.93 -28.24 49.54
CA GLY A 640 35.48 -27.92 48.27
C GLY A 640 35.53 -26.43 48.03
N LYS A 641 34.98 -25.97 46.90
CA LYS A 641 35.01 -24.58 46.46
C LYS A 641 33.57 -24.00 46.35
N LEU A 642 33.35 -22.87 47.01
CA LEU A 642 32.10 -22.11 46.93
C LEU A 642 32.30 -20.83 46.12
N LEU A 643 31.67 -20.75 44.96
CA LEU A 643 31.59 -19.59 44.11
C LEU A 643 30.28 -18.85 44.42
N PHE A 644 30.32 -17.54 44.50
CA PHE A 644 29.09 -16.72 44.63
C PHE A 644 29.31 -15.28 44.15
N GLY A 645 28.23 -14.59 43.81
CA GLY A 645 28.31 -13.17 43.45
C GLY A 645 27.02 -12.58 42.93
N PRO A 646 26.97 -11.22 42.84
CA PRO A 646 25.86 -10.50 42.22
C PRO A 646 25.93 -10.60 40.71
N VAL A 647 24.76 -10.55 40.09
CA VAL A 647 24.57 -10.53 38.62
C VAL A 647 23.56 -9.46 38.23
N VAL A 648 23.83 -8.78 37.15
CA VAL A 648 22.88 -7.92 36.42
C VAL A 648 22.56 -8.56 35.08
N GLU A 649 21.33 -8.42 34.64
CA GLU A 649 20.91 -8.95 33.36
C GLU A 649 20.14 -7.94 32.56
N TYR A 650 20.24 -8.05 31.24
CA TYR A 650 19.47 -7.31 30.27
C TYR A 650 19.19 -8.19 29.06
N GLY A 651 18.01 -8.09 28.50
CA GLY A 651 17.67 -8.76 27.25
C GLY A 651 16.67 -7.95 26.43
N ARG A 652 16.76 -8.11 25.12
CA ARG A 652 15.83 -7.51 24.17
C ARG A 652 15.65 -8.44 22.96
N GLY A 653 14.46 -8.40 22.39
CA GLY A 653 14.18 -9.12 21.15
C GLY A 653 12.84 -8.73 20.57
N SER A 654 12.62 -9.17 19.35
CA SER A 654 11.34 -9.10 18.65
C SER A 654 10.69 -10.48 18.56
N TYR A 655 9.39 -10.49 18.39
CA TYR A 655 8.63 -11.71 18.17
C TYR A 655 7.58 -11.52 17.07
N ASP A 656 7.26 -12.64 16.40
CA ASP A 656 6.16 -12.78 15.46
C ASP A 656 5.29 -13.96 15.92
N SER A 657 3.99 -13.77 16.10
CA SER A 657 3.03 -14.81 16.45
C SER A 657 2.15 -15.16 15.27
N TYR A 658 1.87 -16.44 15.07
CA TYR A 658 1.07 -16.94 13.96
C TYR A 658 0.04 -17.94 14.48
N LEU A 659 -1.24 -17.61 14.29
CA LEU A 659 -2.33 -18.55 14.54
C LEU A 659 -2.62 -19.39 13.29
N ASP A 660 -3.19 -20.58 13.47
CA ASP A 660 -3.51 -21.50 12.38
C ASP A 660 -4.54 -20.95 11.37
N ASN A 661 -5.36 -19.99 11.81
CA ASN A 661 -6.35 -19.29 10.98
C ASN A 661 -5.79 -18.08 10.21
N GLY A 662 -4.47 -17.85 10.25
CA GLY A 662 -3.81 -16.75 9.55
C GLY A 662 -3.75 -15.43 10.33
N THR A 663 -4.28 -15.36 11.56
CA THR A 663 -4.09 -14.17 12.41
C THR A 663 -2.61 -14.03 12.76
N HIS A 664 -2.06 -12.84 12.57
CA HIS A 664 -0.66 -12.53 12.80
C HIS A 664 -0.52 -11.35 13.75
N GLY A 665 0.37 -11.48 14.72
CA GLY A 665 0.78 -10.42 15.63
C GLY A 665 2.28 -10.34 15.77
N GLN A 666 2.80 -9.18 16.09
CA GLN A 666 4.23 -8.92 16.26
C GLN A 666 4.46 -7.90 17.37
N GLY A 667 5.69 -7.83 17.84
CA GLY A 667 6.11 -6.82 18.82
C GLY A 667 7.54 -7.02 19.29
N ASP A 668 7.96 -6.10 20.13
CA ASP A 668 9.24 -6.13 20.82
C ASP A 668 9.07 -6.50 22.29
N SER A 669 10.09 -7.07 22.88
CA SER A 669 10.17 -7.30 24.33
C SER A 669 11.56 -6.98 24.84
N SER A 670 11.64 -6.39 26.04
CA SER A 670 12.89 -6.10 26.72
C SER A 670 12.75 -6.28 28.23
N TYR A 671 13.81 -6.76 28.86
CA TYR A 671 13.85 -6.89 30.32
C TYR A 671 15.21 -6.46 30.89
N TRP A 672 15.22 -6.05 32.15
CA TRP A 672 16.40 -5.84 32.92
C TRP A 672 16.18 -6.32 34.35
N GLY A 673 17.21 -6.78 34.96
CA GLY A 673 17.11 -7.28 36.33
C GLY A 673 18.46 -7.38 37.06
N VAL A 674 18.33 -7.68 38.34
CA VAL A 674 19.47 -7.91 39.23
C VAL A 674 19.26 -9.20 40.00
N GLY A 675 20.34 -9.83 40.42
CA GLY A 675 20.23 -11.08 41.16
C GLY A 675 21.53 -11.50 41.83
N PHE A 676 21.48 -12.72 42.29
CA PHE A 676 22.58 -13.36 42.97
C PHE A 676 22.73 -14.80 42.48
N MET A 677 23.97 -15.29 42.40
CA MET A 677 24.30 -16.67 42.01
C MET A 677 25.26 -17.30 42.98
N ALA A 678 25.17 -18.63 43.17
CA ALA A 678 26.09 -19.41 43.98
C ALA A 678 26.27 -20.83 43.42
N LYS A 679 27.48 -21.37 43.53
CA LYS A 679 27.83 -22.74 43.12
C LYS A 679 28.85 -23.34 44.11
N GLN A 680 28.53 -24.48 44.73
CA GLN A 680 29.42 -25.27 45.52
C GLN A 680 29.91 -26.46 44.68
N VAL A 681 31.21 -26.63 44.56
CA VAL A 681 31.84 -27.80 43.92
C VAL A 681 32.62 -28.57 44.96
N ASN A 682 32.22 -29.80 45.18
CA ASN A 682 32.85 -30.68 46.15
C ASN A 682 34.15 -31.33 45.63
N HIS A 683 34.99 -31.87 46.50
CA HIS A 683 36.25 -32.52 46.11
C HIS A 683 36.07 -33.75 45.21
N ASP A 684 34.93 -34.42 45.28
CA ASP A 684 34.56 -35.57 44.43
C ASP A 684 33.93 -35.21 43.08
N GLY A 685 33.87 -33.92 42.76
CA GLY A 685 33.30 -33.42 41.54
C GLY A 685 31.77 -33.22 41.57
N LEU A 686 31.09 -33.55 42.66
CA LEU A 686 29.67 -33.23 42.86
C LEU A 686 29.51 -31.72 43.06
N TYR A 687 28.52 -31.12 42.40
CA TYR A 687 28.22 -29.68 42.55
C TYR A 687 26.76 -29.38 42.73
N TYR A 688 26.50 -28.28 43.40
CA TYR A 688 25.19 -27.66 43.57
C TYR A 688 25.27 -26.21 43.09
N GLU A 689 24.33 -25.77 42.32
CA GLU A 689 24.29 -24.38 41.86
C GLU A 689 22.88 -23.79 41.92
N GLY A 690 22.81 -22.49 42.06
CA GLY A 690 21.52 -21.80 42.06
C GLY A 690 21.67 -20.30 41.83
N SER A 691 20.63 -19.72 41.35
CA SER A 691 20.48 -18.26 41.17
C SER A 691 19.08 -17.79 41.45
N LEU A 692 18.98 -16.55 41.91
CA LEU A 692 17.73 -15.83 42.09
C LEU A 692 17.84 -14.44 41.48
N ARG A 693 16.92 -14.07 40.65
CA ARG A 693 16.92 -12.81 39.89
C ARG A 693 15.53 -12.22 39.83
N GLY A 694 15.44 -10.91 39.76
CA GLY A 694 14.18 -10.19 39.57
C GLY A 694 14.37 -8.85 38.90
N GLY A 695 13.36 -8.38 38.22
CA GLY A 695 13.43 -7.15 37.45
C GLY A 695 12.13 -6.76 36.80
N LYS A 696 12.26 -5.93 35.78
CA LYS A 696 11.13 -5.44 34.96
C LYS A 696 11.22 -5.95 33.54
N LEU A 697 10.07 -6.24 32.99
CA LEU A 697 9.83 -6.63 31.61
C LEU A 697 8.89 -5.60 30.97
N LYS A 698 9.19 -5.19 29.76
CA LYS A 698 8.31 -4.42 28.88
C LYS A 698 8.11 -5.17 27.58
N ALA A 699 6.92 -5.14 27.05
CA ALA A 699 6.58 -5.71 25.74
C ALA A 699 5.50 -4.86 25.08
N ASP A 700 5.50 -4.84 23.76
CA ASP A 700 4.43 -4.26 22.96
C ASP A 700 3.84 -5.32 22.04
N TYR A 701 2.68 -5.01 21.49
CA TYR A 701 1.96 -5.83 20.54
C TYR A 701 1.36 -4.96 19.45
N SER A 702 1.43 -5.43 18.23
CA SER A 702 0.69 -4.90 17.08
C SER A 702 0.28 -6.07 16.18
N GLY A 703 -0.99 -6.14 15.80
CA GLY A 703 -1.49 -7.20 14.94
C GLY A 703 -2.86 -6.91 14.36
N ASN A 704 -3.23 -7.65 13.32
CA ASN A 704 -4.56 -7.60 12.75
C ASN A 704 -5.43 -8.70 13.39
N VAL A 705 -6.33 -8.30 14.29
CA VAL A 705 -7.26 -9.18 14.98
C VAL A 705 -8.67 -8.83 14.56
N ASN A 706 -9.41 -9.81 14.01
CA ASN A 706 -10.78 -9.61 13.54
C ASN A 706 -10.94 -8.43 12.57
N THR A 707 -9.95 -8.25 11.68
CA THR A 707 -9.89 -7.14 10.72
C THR A 707 -9.58 -5.76 11.31
N LEU A 708 -9.36 -5.67 12.61
CA LEU A 708 -8.94 -4.46 13.31
C LEU A 708 -7.42 -4.50 13.54
N ASN A 709 -6.76 -3.37 13.34
CA ASN A 709 -5.37 -3.21 13.75
C ASN A 709 -5.35 -2.91 15.24
N VAL A 710 -5.01 -3.93 16.05
CA VAL A 710 -4.96 -3.85 17.52
C VAL A 710 -3.53 -3.62 17.96
N ASN A 711 -3.31 -2.74 18.91
CA ASN A 711 -2.02 -2.49 19.54
C ASN A 711 -2.17 -2.22 21.05
N TYR A 712 -1.12 -2.54 21.80
CA TYR A 712 -1.01 -2.22 23.23
C TYR A 712 0.43 -2.31 23.72
N ASP A 713 0.72 -1.64 24.85
CA ASP A 713 1.96 -1.76 25.62
C ASP A 713 1.70 -2.49 26.93
N SER A 714 2.67 -3.34 27.35
CA SER A 714 2.63 -4.10 28.60
C SER A 714 3.90 -3.85 29.42
N SER A 715 3.74 -3.77 30.74
CA SER A 715 4.88 -3.62 31.67
C SER A 715 4.62 -4.42 32.94
N SER A 716 5.44 -5.44 33.17
CA SER A 716 5.30 -6.35 34.31
C SER A 716 6.61 -6.58 35.04
N ASN A 717 6.54 -7.06 36.29
CA ASN A 717 7.71 -7.52 37.02
C ASN A 717 7.95 -9.00 36.72
N TYR A 718 9.18 -9.46 36.87
CA TYR A 718 9.47 -10.89 36.86
C TYR A 718 10.36 -11.33 38.02
N LEU A 719 10.25 -12.61 38.36
CA LEU A 719 11.12 -13.34 39.24
C LEU A 719 11.62 -14.61 38.53
N ALA A 720 12.89 -14.84 38.53
CA ALA A 720 13.49 -16.04 37.95
C ALA A 720 14.49 -16.68 38.94
N ALA A 721 14.38 -17.99 39.10
CA ALA A 721 15.27 -18.80 39.93
C ALA A 721 15.73 -20.04 39.16
N HIS A 722 16.91 -20.52 39.49
CA HIS A 722 17.33 -21.84 39.05
C HIS A 722 18.07 -22.58 40.16
N LEU A 723 17.91 -23.90 40.18
CA LEU A 723 18.64 -24.83 41.03
C LEU A 723 19.22 -25.93 40.15
N GLY A 724 20.49 -26.26 40.35
CA GLY A 724 21.20 -27.28 39.58
C GLY A 724 21.97 -28.22 40.52
N LEU A 725 21.99 -29.47 40.14
CA LEU A 725 22.81 -30.55 40.72
C LEU A 725 23.52 -31.25 39.58
N GLY A 726 24.82 -31.51 39.74
CA GLY A 726 25.57 -32.27 38.76
C GLY A 726 26.87 -32.86 39.29
N LYS A 727 27.44 -33.73 38.48
CA LYS A 727 28.75 -34.36 38.82
C LYS A 727 29.67 -34.34 37.61
N VAL A 728 30.82 -33.71 37.81
CA VAL A 728 31.92 -33.73 36.85
C VAL A 728 32.82 -34.91 37.14
N SER A 729 32.85 -35.89 36.27
CA SER A 729 33.67 -37.08 36.34
C SER A 729 34.85 -36.97 35.39
N ARG A 730 36.05 -37.18 35.86
CA ARG A 730 37.25 -37.22 35.02
C ARG A 730 37.38 -38.62 34.42
N LEU A 731 37.22 -38.74 33.12
CA LEU A 731 37.32 -40.02 32.39
C LEU A 731 38.78 -40.32 31.99
N SER A 732 39.58 -39.28 31.75
CA SER A 732 41.02 -39.38 31.44
C SER A 732 41.71 -38.05 31.77
N LYS A 733 43.01 -37.93 31.45
CA LYS A 733 43.76 -36.68 31.64
C LYS A 733 43.19 -35.52 30.82
N SER A 734 42.60 -35.82 29.67
CA SER A 734 42.07 -34.82 28.73
C SER A 734 40.54 -34.83 28.66
N ASN A 735 39.83 -35.78 29.25
CA ASN A 735 38.39 -35.94 29.06
C ASN A 735 37.64 -35.84 30.37
N THR A 736 36.58 -35.06 30.37
CA THR A 736 35.62 -34.98 31.48
C THR A 736 34.19 -35.16 30.97
N LEU A 737 33.36 -35.75 31.82
CA LEU A 737 31.93 -35.88 31.59
C LEU A 737 31.19 -35.19 32.74
N ASP A 738 30.34 -34.23 32.40
CA ASP A 738 29.42 -33.56 33.33
C ASP A 738 28.03 -34.12 33.12
N CYS A 739 27.42 -34.69 34.15
CA CYS A 739 26.04 -35.13 34.18
C CYS A 739 25.26 -34.21 35.10
N TYR A 740 24.18 -33.61 34.61
CA TYR A 740 23.48 -32.61 35.40
C TYR A 740 21.95 -32.70 35.29
N ALA A 741 21.30 -32.24 36.35
CA ALA A 741 19.87 -31.92 36.40
C ALA A 741 19.72 -30.48 36.86
N LYS A 742 18.94 -29.68 36.11
CA LYS A 742 18.69 -28.28 36.43
C LYS A 742 17.19 -28.03 36.41
N TYR A 743 16.69 -27.40 37.48
CA TYR A 743 15.31 -26.91 37.55
C TYR A 743 15.31 -25.42 37.46
N PHE A 744 14.41 -24.91 36.60
CA PHE A 744 14.24 -23.48 36.34
C PHE A 744 12.83 -23.06 36.67
N TYR A 745 12.70 -21.93 37.34
CA TYR A 745 11.44 -21.27 37.63
C TYR A 745 11.53 -19.85 37.12
N THR A 746 10.53 -19.43 36.33
CA THR A 746 10.38 -18.06 35.89
C THR A 746 8.91 -17.67 36.07
N ARG A 747 8.66 -16.55 36.74
CA ARG A 747 7.32 -15.99 36.89
C ARG A 747 7.29 -14.56 36.36
N GLN A 748 6.46 -14.29 35.38
CA GLN A 748 6.08 -12.98 34.92
C GLN A 748 4.79 -12.58 35.62
N SER A 749 4.74 -11.43 36.28
CA SER A 749 3.53 -10.93 36.99
C SER A 749 2.40 -10.61 36.00
N GLY A 750 1.19 -10.63 36.49
CA GLY A 750 0.03 -10.10 35.75
C GLY A 750 0.19 -8.62 35.42
N ASP A 751 -0.61 -8.17 34.47
CA ASP A 751 -0.63 -6.79 34.00
C ASP A 751 -2.02 -6.43 33.46
N SER A 752 -2.44 -5.17 33.61
CA SER A 752 -3.65 -4.65 33.01
C SER A 752 -3.27 -3.77 31.83
N VAL A 753 -3.75 -4.11 30.63
CA VAL A 753 -3.40 -3.42 29.40
C VAL A 753 -4.64 -2.88 28.73
N THR A 754 -4.50 -1.73 28.08
CA THR A 754 -5.55 -1.16 27.22
C THR A 754 -5.24 -1.51 25.77
N MET A 755 -6.15 -2.24 25.14
CA MET A 755 -6.09 -2.57 23.73
C MET A 755 -6.70 -1.42 22.92
N HIS A 756 -5.93 -0.90 22.00
CA HIS A 756 -6.36 0.18 21.10
C HIS A 756 -6.60 -0.38 19.70
N ALA A 757 -7.77 -0.06 19.13
CA ALA A 757 -8.07 -0.39 17.73
C ALA A 757 -8.89 0.74 17.07
N ALA A 758 -8.48 1.17 15.88
CA ALA A 758 -9.15 2.27 15.18
C ALA A 758 -10.60 1.92 14.82
N GLY A 759 -11.54 2.80 15.20
CA GLY A 759 -12.96 2.69 14.84
C GLY A 759 -13.82 1.91 15.82
N VAL A 760 -13.24 1.39 16.90
CA VAL A 760 -13.95 0.76 18.02
C VAL A 760 -13.46 1.36 19.35
N PRO A 761 -14.23 1.26 20.44
CA PRO A 761 -13.77 1.68 21.77
C PRO A 761 -12.54 0.90 22.23
N ASP A 762 -11.72 1.54 23.07
CA ASP A 762 -10.62 0.89 23.76
C ASP A 762 -11.13 -0.18 24.72
N GLU A 763 -10.43 -1.31 24.79
CA GLU A 763 -10.80 -2.44 25.66
C GLU A 763 -9.69 -2.72 26.67
N ALA A 764 -10.03 -2.81 27.96
CA ALA A 764 -9.11 -3.15 29.04
C ALA A 764 -9.08 -4.67 29.27
N TYR A 765 -7.89 -5.28 29.07
CA TYR A 765 -7.66 -6.71 29.29
C TYR A 765 -6.79 -6.91 30.52
N GLU A 766 -7.16 -7.89 31.35
CA GLU A 766 -6.37 -8.33 32.51
C GLU A 766 -5.55 -9.56 32.12
N PHE A 767 -4.23 -9.43 32.12
CA PHE A 767 -3.31 -10.54 31.93
C PHE A 767 -2.95 -11.18 33.25
N ASP A 768 -3.17 -12.48 33.36
CA ASP A 768 -2.72 -13.28 34.49
C ASP A 768 -1.19 -13.40 34.54
N SER A 769 -0.67 -13.79 35.71
CA SER A 769 0.74 -14.14 35.83
C SER A 769 1.05 -15.42 35.06
N VAL A 770 2.19 -15.45 34.37
CA VAL A 770 2.69 -16.64 33.68
C VAL A 770 3.81 -17.25 34.51
N SER A 771 3.72 -18.56 34.80
CA SER A 771 4.75 -19.33 35.48
C SER A 771 5.34 -20.38 34.55
N SER A 772 6.66 -20.39 34.38
CA SER A 772 7.40 -21.41 33.64
C SER A 772 8.19 -22.27 34.62
N HIS A 773 8.02 -23.58 34.55
CA HIS A 773 8.67 -24.59 35.39
C HIS A 773 9.37 -25.60 34.50
N ARG A 774 10.69 -25.52 34.34
CA ARG A 774 11.46 -26.37 33.44
C ARG A 774 12.41 -27.29 34.22
N LEU A 775 12.38 -28.56 33.86
CA LEU A 775 13.40 -29.52 34.28
C LEU A 775 14.28 -29.91 33.09
N ARG A 776 15.57 -29.72 33.20
CA ARG A 776 16.57 -30.09 32.20
C ARG A 776 17.50 -31.14 32.73
N LEU A 777 17.61 -32.27 32.06
CA LEU A 777 18.57 -33.34 32.31
C LEU A 777 19.56 -33.35 31.15
N GLY A 778 20.86 -33.31 31.45
CA GLY A 778 21.87 -33.20 30.41
C GLY A 778 23.19 -33.87 30.72
N LEU A 779 23.92 -34.10 29.63
CA LEU A 779 25.28 -34.63 29.61
C LEU A 779 26.15 -33.69 28.80
N ARG A 780 27.37 -33.35 29.29
CA ARG A 780 28.34 -32.57 28.52
C ARG A 780 29.70 -33.28 28.61
N PHE A 781 30.21 -33.65 27.46
CA PHE A 781 31.56 -34.18 27.29
C PHE A 781 32.49 -33.05 26.89
N THR A 782 33.62 -32.90 27.61
CA THR A 782 34.67 -31.91 27.35
C THR A 782 35.98 -32.60 27.06
N HIS A 783 36.64 -32.21 25.96
CA HIS A 783 37.97 -32.69 25.58
C HIS A 783 38.96 -31.53 25.56
N ALA A 784 40.01 -31.64 26.39
CA ALA A 784 41.13 -30.69 26.39
C ALA A 784 42.05 -30.98 25.19
N LEU A 785 42.08 -30.06 24.21
CA LEU A 785 42.98 -30.14 23.06
C LEU A 785 44.43 -29.85 23.48
N ASN A 786 44.60 -28.91 24.40
CA ASN A 786 45.89 -28.54 25.02
C ASN A 786 45.61 -27.79 26.34
N GLN A 787 46.66 -27.21 26.95
CA GLN A 787 46.54 -26.47 28.21
C GLN A 787 45.72 -25.16 28.11
N ARG A 788 45.41 -24.71 26.88
CA ARG A 788 44.71 -23.43 26.61
C ARG A 788 43.37 -23.56 25.90
N GLN A 789 43.08 -24.75 25.38
CA GLN A 789 41.93 -24.94 24.50
C GLN A 789 41.18 -26.22 24.82
N ASP A 790 39.86 -26.09 24.94
CA ASP A 790 38.92 -27.18 25.15
C ASP A 790 37.83 -27.13 24.08
N ILE A 791 37.36 -28.28 23.65
CA ILE A 791 36.11 -28.45 22.92
C ILE A 791 35.11 -29.23 23.76
N TYR A 792 33.84 -28.94 23.60
CA TYR A 792 32.83 -29.71 24.30
C TYR A 792 31.57 -29.91 23.43
N ALA A 793 30.87 -31.00 23.70
CA ALA A 793 29.60 -31.35 23.13
C ALA A 793 28.64 -31.81 24.22
N GLY A 794 27.38 -31.42 24.11
CA GLY A 794 26.38 -31.77 25.10
C GLY A 794 25.06 -32.18 24.46
N LEU A 795 24.31 -33.00 25.19
CA LEU A 795 22.92 -33.35 24.87
C LEU A 795 22.09 -33.13 26.14
N ALA A 796 20.91 -32.57 25.97
CA ALA A 796 19.97 -32.41 27.07
C ALA A 796 18.53 -32.63 26.63
N TYR A 797 17.74 -33.13 27.56
CA TYR A 797 16.27 -33.17 27.46
C TYR A 797 15.68 -32.16 28.43
N GLN A 798 14.73 -31.39 27.98
CA GLN A 798 14.00 -30.41 28.78
C GLN A 798 12.51 -30.63 28.69
N TYR A 799 11.84 -30.52 29.82
CA TYR A 799 10.37 -30.50 29.88
C TYR A 799 9.89 -29.23 30.57
N GLU A 800 9.01 -28.51 29.93
CA GLU A 800 8.25 -27.37 30.48
C GLU A 800 6.92 -27.91 31.04
N PHE A 801 6.69 -27.73 32.33
CA PHE A 801 5.50 -28.25 33.04
C PHE A 801 4.28 -27.29 32.96
N ASP A 802 4.52 -26.01 32.69
CA ASP A 802 3.49 -24.96 32.68
C ASP A 802 3.76 -23.95 31.53
N GLY A 803 3.70 -22.67 31.76
CA GLY A 803 3.91 -21.62 30.76
C GLY A 803 2.66 -21.29 29.99
N GLU A 804 1.50 -21.49 30.60
CA GLU A 804 0.21 -21.04 30.06
C GLU A 804 0.02 -19.55 30.35
N ALA A 805 -0.28 -18.78 29.31
CA ALA A 805 -0.63 -17.39 29.42
C ALA A 805 -2.15 -17.19 29.28
N ARG A 806 -2.76 -16.44 30.18
CA ARG A 806 -4.21 -16.20 30.23
C ARG A 806 -4.49 -14.70 30.23
N ALA A 807 -5.61 -14.33 29.64
CA ALA A 807 -6.17 -12.99 29.76
C ALA A 807 -7.69 -13.05 29.90
N THR A 808 -8.26 -12.03 30.48
CA THR A 808 -9.72 -11.87 30.62
C THR A 808 -10.14 -10.47 30.18
N TYR A 809 -11.28 -10.40 29.53
CA TYR A 809 -11.98 -9.16 29.18
C TYR A 809 -13.44 -9.28 29.59
N ASN A 810 -13.92 -8.34 30.39
CA ASN A 810 -15.30 -8.34 30.94
C ASN A 810 -15.73 -9.70 31.55
N GLY A 811 -14.80 -10.37 32.26
CA GLY A 811 -15.03 -11.67 32.87
C GLY A 811 -15.02 -12.88 31.92
N THR A 812 -14.78 -12.68 30.64
CA THR A 812 -14.61 -13.74 29.65
C THR A 812 -13.12 -13.99 29.38
N SER A 813 -12.70 -15.26 29.49
CA SER A 813 -11.32 -15.66 29.22
C SER A 813 -11.05 -15.73 27.72
N THR A 814 -9.87 -15.26 27.30
CA THR A 814 -9.34 -15.47 25.95
C THR A 814 -8.76 -16.88 25.81
N PRO A 815 -8.64 -17.43 24.61
CA PRO A 815 -7.88 -18.66 24.38
C PRO A 815 -6.43 -18.50 24.83
N SER A 816 -5.92 -19.51 25.55
CA SER A 816 -4.66 -19.44 26.26
C SER A 816 -3.51 -20.10 25.46
N PRO A 817 -2.49 -19.34 25.04
CA PRO A 817 -1.25 -19.95 24.51
C PRO A 817 -0.48 -20.64 25.63
N SER A 818 0.11 -21.81 25.33
CA SER A 818 0.91 -22.57 26.29
C SER A 818 2.20 -23.10 25.68
N ILE A 819 3.33 -22.83 26.35
CA ILE A 819 4.65 -23.33 25.98
C ILE A 819 4.99 -24.68 26.62
N LYS A 820 4.07 -25.29 27.33
CA LYS A 820 4.21 -26.63 27.99
C LYS A 820 4.60 -27.71 26.99
N GLY A 821 5.59 -28.53 27.33
CA GLY A 821 6.02 -29.68 26.56
C GLY A 821 7.51 -29.99 26.55
N SER A 822 7.89 -30.95 25.71
CA SER A 822 9.23 -31.49 25.60
C SER A 822 10.08 -30.82 24.56
N SER A 823 11.40 -30.66 24.87
CA SER A 823 12.38 -30.21 23.88
C SER A 823 13.72 -30.96 24.12
N GLY A 824 14.40 -31.26 23.03
CA GLY A 824 15.79 -31.71 23.04
C GLY A 824 16.72 -30.56 22.72
N MET A 825 17.91 -30.58 23.34
CA MET A 825 18.99 -29.63 23.10
C MET A 825 20.28 -30.35 22.74
N MET A 826 20.95 -29.90 21.71
CA MET A 826 22.33 -30.26 21.39
C MET A 826 23.21 -29.04 21.57
N GLU A 827 24.33 -29.18 22.23
CA GLU A 827 25.31 -28.13 22.48
C GLU A 827 26.64 -28.48 21.83
N LEU A 828 27.27 -27.49 21.18
CA LEU A 828 28.67 -27.57 20.75
C LEU A 828 29.39 -26.31 21.20
N GLY A 829 30.62 -26.46 21.74
CA GLY A 829 31.34 -25.28 22.18
C GLY A 829 32.85 -25.42 22.13
N PHE A 830 33.49 -24.27 22.15
CA PHE A 830 34.92 -24.09 22.12
C PHE A 830 35.35 -23.05 23.14
N ARG A 831 36.30 -23.41 24.01
CA ARG A 831 36.89 -22.52 25.01
C ARG A 831 38.35 -22.29 24.72
N THR A 832 38.84 -21.07 24.88
CA THR A 832 40.25 -20.74 24.69
C THR A 832 40.72 -19.66 25.66
N LYS A 833 41.92 -19.86 26.19
CA LYS A 833 42.67 -18.81 26.90
C LYS A 833 43.38 -17.95 25.86
N VAL A 834 42.86 -16.75 25.60
CA VAL A 834 43.42 -15.82 24.60
C VAL A 834 44.69 -15.17 25.09
N SER A 835 44.73 -14.87 26.40
CA SER A 835 45.92 -14.34 27.07
C SER A 835 45.99 -14.88 28.52
N SER A 836 47.01 -14.50 29.26
CA SER A 836 47.09 -14.78 30.72
C SER A 836 45.91 -14.16 31.49
N ASN A 837 45.24 -13.15 30.92
CA ASN A 837 44.25 -12.33 31.59
C ASN A 837 42.84 -12.44 30.96
N MET A 838 42.67 -13.21 29.87
CA MET A 838 41.40 -13.27 29.14
C MET A 838 41.10 -14.68 28.65
N ASP A 839 39.93 -15.19 29.03
CA ASP A 839 39.33 -16.41 28.49
C ASP A 839 38.08 -16.09 27.71
N LEU A 840 37.89 -16.82 26.62
CA LEU A 840 36.66 -16.81 25.79
C LEU A 840 36.06 -18.21 25.71
N ASP A 841 34.74 -18.28 25.74
CA ASP A 841 33.99 -19.51 25.59
C ASP A 841 32.82 -19.25 24.64
N LEU A 842 32.85 -19.90 23.51
CA LEU A 842 31.79 -19.82 22.47
C LEU A 842 31.01 -21.12 22.44
N SER A 843 29.70 -21.06 22.50
CA SER A 843 28.82 -22.21 22.27
C SER A 843 27.66 -21.91 21.33
N VAL A 844 27.21 -22.96 20.66
CA VAL A 844 26.02 -22.97 19.84
C VAL A 844 25.13 -24.11 20.31
N ASN A 845 23.85 -23.79 20.55
CA ASN A 845 22.83 -24.74 20.96
C ASN A 845 21.76 -24.86 19.87
N GLY A 846 21.48 -26.07 19.45
CA GLY A 846 20.36 -26.42 18.58
C GLY A 846 19.22 -27.03 19.40
N TRP A 847 18.00 -26.63 19.14
CA TRP A 847 16.80 -27.07 19.83
C TRP A 847 15.84 -27.77 18.87
N ALA A 848 15.19 -28.81 19.36
CA ALA A 848 14.12 -29.54 18.63
C ALA A 848 12.99 -29.96 19.58
N GLY A 849 11.77 -29.93 19.11
CA GLY A 849 10.57 -30.25 19.87
C GLY A 849 9.66 -29.04 20.08
N LYS A 850 9.11 -28.87 21.27
CA LYS A 850 8.22 -27.76 21.65
C LYS A 850 8.90 -26.39 21.45
N GLN A 851 10.18 -26.31 21.79
CA GLN A 851 11.07 -25.22 21.40
C GLN A 851 12.04 -25.73 20.34
N ARG A 852 12.21 -25.00 19.24
CA ARG A 852 13.12 -25.36 18.14
C ARG A 852 13.84 -24.13 17.59
N GLY A 853 15.02 -24.34 17.01
CA GLY A 853 15.84 -23.27 16.48
C GLY A 853 17.26 -23.32 17.00
N MET A 854 17.95 -22.21 17.00
CA MET A 854 19.36 -22.12 17.40
C MET A 854 19.62 -20.86 18.22
N ASN A 855 20.55 -20.99 19.16
CA ASN A 855 21.13 -19.85 19.87
C ASN A 855 22.64 -20.00 19.99
N ALA A 856 23.37 -18.91 19.89
CA ALA A 856 24.79 -18.81 20.12
C ALA A 856 25.05 -18.02 21.43
N GLN A 857 26.07 -18.42 22.15
CA GLN A 857 26.45 -17.79 23.42
C GLN A 857 27.94 -17.56 23.42
N LEU A 858 28.39 -16.41 23.93
CA LEU A 858 29.76 -16.03 24.14
C LEU A 858 29.94 -15.63 25.61
N GLY A 859 30.80 -16.36 26.27
CA GLY A 859 31.27 -16.02 27.61
C GLY A 859 32.62 -15.35 27.56
N MET A 860 32.83 -14.37 28.40
CA MET A 860 34.06 -13.63 28.52
C MET A 860 34.40 -13.37 29.98
N GLN A 861 35.62 -13.55 30.31
CA GLN A 861 36.19 -13.10 31.58
C GLN A 861 37.51 -12.37 31.36
N TRP A 862 37.81 -11.46 32.22
CA TRP A 862 39.08 -10.74 32.18
C TRP A 862 39.59 -10.38 33.59
N LYS A 863 40.88 -10.33 33.72
CA LYS A 863 41.58 -9.92 34.93
C LYS A 863 42.19 -8.54 34.71
N PHE A 864 41.91 -7.63 35.61
CA PHE A 864 42.51 -6.29 35.64
C PHE A 864 43.90 -6.31 36.30
#